data_ab4e157739304caf2417cc95ec4e077d
#
_entry.id   ab4e157739304caf2417cc95ec4e077d
#
_cell.length_a   1.000
_cell.length_b   1.000
_cell.length_c   1.000
_cell.angle_alpha   90.00
_cell.angle_beta   90.00
_cell.angle_gamma   90.00
#
_symmetry.space_group_name_H-M   'P 1'
#
loop_
_entity.id
_entity.type
_entity.pdbx_description
1 polymer ?
#
loop_
_entity_poly.entity_id
_entity_poly.type
_entity_poly.pdbx_seq_one_letter_code
_entity_poly.pdbx_strand_id
1 'polypeptide(L)'
;MGHARNYVNFDVLRRVMQDYFGYNVRFVMNVTDIDDKIILRAQKRRAEFVMSRAKKMLSVNDDNVELKNLASEVEKAVESNAPLKELCEKVEALRAKALGADDTILDVGDGSSKHEDEEDNPSFAASVDGGKDWSIQTGYLKLAQFYENEFMEDMRLLGVKNPDCLTRVSEYTEQIVEYIEGIIKNGFAYESNGSVYFDVTAFENSENHKYAKLKKSALDDVEAAMDGEGALLKAESEKRNDFDFVLWKTSKIGEPSWPSPWGEGRPGWHIECSAMCSDVLGKYVDVNGGGIDLSFPHHENQLAQSEAHYDIKQWVNFFAHSGHLHIDGLKMSKSLKNFITIRQALKTYSARQLRFLFLLHNWSDPMELTPIVSKDEGKGATFKQMDAAVGVEKTFAEFFHSVKGALRRTKYSCDKDQIWLPLEKKLSDAFDECQKEVHECFLDNINTSSVVSSLLALVKEFNTYMASVEKDAKHTLRPFLVESLAKYVTYILNCMGISGEANAPLGFTDIDTGSEGDRGIGAASTSAATSKDTKEEILAPTLDALTTFRDEIRRLAKGEELSPGAILGLCDQLRDVVLPTIGVKLDDKPDGNALWKLYAPEELEKERQREEEEKERKLLAKQKLAEEKKRKEEEKEQKAKVAPQEMFKIGENENVYGSFDPETGMPLTMKDGSEVTKSQTKKLQKLYQAQVKLHESYLKSVQEKMGNVQI
;
A
#
# COMPACT_ATOMS: atom_id res chain seq x y z
N MET A 1 5.12 3.67 1.99
CA MET A 1 4.76 2.38 1.32
C MET A 1 5.98 1.54 0.90
N GLY A 2 7.14 2.10 0.47
CA GLY A 2 8.35 1.32 0.12
C GLY A 2 8.86 0.47 1.28
N HIS A 3 9.07 1.07 2.44
CA HIS A 3 9.44 0.35 3.66
C HIS A 3 8.36 -0.66 4.07
N ALA A 4 7.06 -0.31 3.95
CA ALA A 4 5.97 -1.24 4.23
C ALA A 4 6.12 -2.54 3.44
N ARG A 5 6.41 -2.46 2.13
CA ARG A 5 6.64 -3.63 1.28
C ARG A 5 7.77 -4.51 1.81
N ASN A 6 8.93 -3.91 2.11
CA ASN A 6 10.09 -4.67 2.60
C ASN A 6 9.76 -5.43 3.89
N TYR A 7 9.21 -4.74 4.89
CA TYR A 7 8.92 -5.37 6.18
C TYR A 7 7.78 -6.38 6.13
N VAL A 8 6.73 -6.14 5.31
CA VAL A 8 5.68 -7.13 5.06
C VAL A 8 6.26 -8.36 4.34
N ASN A 9 7.13 -8.18 3.35
CA ASN A 9 7.78 -9.29 2.66
C ASN A 9 8.61 -10.14 3.65
N PHE A 10 9.43 -9.53 4.49
CA PHE A 10 10.22 -10.25 5.49
C PHE A 10 9.34 -10.91 6.57
N ASP A 11 8.23 -10.28 6.96
CA ASP A 11 7.24 -10.90 7.85
C ASP A 11 6.64 -12.17 7.21
N VAL A 12 6.31 -12.12 5.92
CA VAL A 12 5.80 -13.27 5.17
C VAL A 12 6.85 -14.38 5.07
N LEU A 13 8.09 -14.05 4.70
CA LEU A 13 9.21 -15.01 4.66
C LEU A 13 9.40 -15.68 6.02
N ARG A 14 9.44 -14.88 7.10
CA ARG A 14 9.55 -15.38 8.48
C ARG A 14 8.41 -16.32 8.84
N ARG A 15 7.15 -15.93 8.54
CA ARG A 15 5.98 -16.75 8.85
C ARG A 15 5.97 -18.05 8.07
N VAL A 16 6.27 -18.03 6.78
CA VAL A 16 6.35 -19.25 5.96
C VAL A 16 7.44 -20.18 6.50
N MET A 17 8.61 -19.66 6.86
CA MET A 17 9.67 -20.47 7.48
C MET A 17 9.24 -21.05 8.83
N GLN A 18 8.57 -20.27 9.68
CA GLN A 18 8.14 -20.73 11.01
C GLN A 18 6.91 -21.60 10.97
N ASP A 19 5.83 -21.11 10.31
CA ASP A 19 4.49 -21.66 10.47
C ASP A 19 4.19 -22.77 9.43
N TYR A 20 4.89 -22.76 8.27
CA TYR A 20 4.75 -23.79 7.24
C TYR A 20 5.88 -24.83 7.28
N PHE A 21 7.16 -24.39 7.28
CA PHE A 21 8.31 -25.30 7.31
C PHE A 21 8.71 -25.75 8.70
N GLY A 22 8.20 -25.11 9.76
CA GLY A 22 8.51 -25.47 11.15
C GLY A 22 9.92 -25.09 11.63
N TYR A 23 10.61 -24.17 10.95
CA TYR A 23 11.90 -23.68 11.41
C TYR A 23 11.77 -22.82 12.66
N ASN A 24 12.74 -22.94 13.56
CA ASN A 24 12.88 -22.04 14.69
C ASN A 24 13.65 -20.79 14.25
N VAL A 25 12.93 -19.75 13.82
CA VAL A 25 13.52 -18.50 13.31
C VAL A 25 13.68 -17.51 14.45
N ARG A 26 14.91 -17.06 14.70
CA ARG A 26 15.22 -15.91 15.55
C ARG A 26 15.39 -14.69 14.66
N PHE A 27 14.41 -13.82 14.66
CA PHE A 27 14.39 -12.61 13.83
C PHE A 27 14.93 -11.41 14.62
N VAL A 28 16.08 -10.91 14.19
CA VAL A 28 16.75 -9.74 14.77
C VAL A 28 16.61 -8.56 13.83
N MET A 29 16.26 -7.41 14.34
CA MET A 29 16.16 -6.16 13.59
C MET A 29 16.95 -5.08 14.32
N ASN A 30 17.67 -4.25 13.58
CA ASN A 30 18.35 -3.09 14.11
C ASN A 30 17.60 -1.79 13.78
N VAL A 31 17.83 -0.80 14.62
CA VAL A 31 17.43 0.59 14.39
C VAL A 31 18.69 1.45 14.36
N THR A 32 18.90 2.13 13.24
CA THR A 32 19.95 3.15 13.12
C THR A 32 19.41 4.46 13.70
N ASP A 33 19.71 4.69 14.95
CA ASP A 33 19.33 5.90 15.70
C ASP A 33 20.46 6.94 15.76
N ILE A 34 21.63 6.65 15.17
CA ILE A 34 22.75 7.56 14.99
C ILE A 34 23.09 7.65 13.51
N ASP A 35 22.68 8.72 12.82
CA ASP A 35 22.96 8.97 11.41
C ASP A 35 23.11 10.48 11.15
N ASP A 36 23.87 10.84 10.13
CA ASP A 36 24.10 12.24 9.74
C ASP A 36 22.79 13.01 9.51
N LYS A 37 21.78 12.37 8.90
CA LYS A 37 20.47 12.99 8.61
C LYS A 37 19.67 13.19 9.90
N ILE A 38 19.74 12.25 10.83
CA ILE A 38 19.09 12.35 12.15
C ILE A 38 19.72 13.49 12.93
N ILE A 39 21.06 13.57 12.97
CA ILE A 39 21.81 14.63 13.65
C ILE A 39 21.43 16.00 13.09
N LEU A 40 21.49 16.19 11.77
CA LEU A 40 21.10 17.44 11.10
C LEU A 40 19.66 17.84 11.40
N ARG A 41 18.73 16.88 11.35
CA ARG A 41 17.32 17.14 11.64
C ARG A 41 17.08 17.49 13.10
N ALA A 42 17.75 16.82 14.03
CA ALA A 42 17.67 17.13 15.45
C ALA A 42 18.16 18.55 15.74
N GLN A 43 19.27 18.98 15.11
CA GLN A 43 19.78 20.34 15.27
C GLN A 43 18.86 21.41 14.68
N LYS A 44 18.23 21.13 13.53
CA LYS A 44 17.20 22.01 12.98
C LYS A 44 15.99 22.14 13.91
N ARG A 45 15.46 21.05 14.45
CA ARG A 45 14.37 21.07 15.42
C ARG A 45 14.74 21.80 16.69
N ARG A 46 15.97 21.61 17.17
CA ARG A 46 16.52 22.38 18.30
C ARG A 46 16.54 23.88 18.03
N ALA A 47 16.99 24.28 16.85
CA ALA A 47 16.99 25.67 16.40
C ALA A 47 15.56 26.24 16.38
N GLU A 48 14.61 25.54 15.80
CA GLU A 48 13.19 25.93 15.76
C GLU A 48 12.60 26.09 17.16
N PHE A 49 12.90 25.17 18.07
CA PHE A 49 12.47 25.24 19.47
C PHE A 49 13.02 26.47 20.18
N VAL A 50 14.34 26.70 20.09
CA VAL A 50 14.98 27.88 20.71
C VAL A 50 14.42 29.17 20.11
N MET A 51 14.20 29.22 18.77
CA MET A 51 13.58 30.36 18.10
C MET A 51 12.14 30.63 18.57
N SER A 52 11.34 29.59 18.72
CA SER A 52 9.95 29.76 19.21
C SER A 52 9.90 30.36 20.60
N ARG A 53 10.82 29.94 21.48
CA ARG A 53 11.01 30.52 22.83
C ARG A 53 11.48 31.97 22.77
N ALA A 54 12.45 32.28 21.94
CA ALA A 54 12.92 33.64 21.72
C ALA A 54 11.80 34.56 21.20
N LYS A 55 11.00 34.11 20.22
CA LYS A 55 9.84 34.86 19.70
C LYS A 55 8.80 35.12 20.79
N LYS A 56 8.54 34.16 21.68
CA LYS A 56 7.62 34.31 22.82
C LYS A 56 8.15 35.36 23.83
N MET A 57 9.45 35.36 24.12
CA MET A 57 10.07 36.41 24.99
C MET A 57 9.99 37.79 24.36
N LEU A 58 10.23 37.89 23.05
CA LEU A 58 10.11 39.13 22.30
C LEU A 58 8.68 39.66 22.24
N SER A 59 7.65 38.78 22.25
CA SER A 59 6.26 39.25 22.36
C SER A 59 5.89 39.87 23.71
N VAL A 60 6.67 39.60 24.75
CA VAL A 60 6.52 40.19 26.09
C VAL A 60 7.42 41.45 26.27
N ASN A 61 8.58 41.46 25.63
CA ASN A 61 9.53 42.58 25.70
C ASN A 61 10.14 42.81 24.31
N ASP A 62 9.52 43.67 23.53
CA ASP A 62 9.89 43.99 22.15
C ASP A 62 11.18 44.81 21.98
N ASP A 63 11.71 45.40 23.06
CA ASP A 63 12.89 46.29 22.99
C ASP A 63 14.23 45.54 22.96
N ASN A 64 14.24 44.20 23.07
CA ASN A 64 15.50 43.44 23.08
C ASN A 64 16.09 43.25 21.65
N VAL A 65 16.81 44.27 21.19
CA VAL A 65 17.43 44.29 19.84
C VAL A 65 18.42 43.14 19.66
N GLU A 66 19.19 42.78 20.68
CA GLU A 66 20.20 41.71 20.61
C GLU A 66 19.53 40.34 20.41
N LEU A 67 18.44 40.06 21.14
CA LEU A 67 17.67 38.81 20.98
C LEU A 67 17.03 38.73 19.60
N LYS A 68 16.50 39.83 19.06
CA LYS A 68 15.97 39.90 17.68
C LYS A 68 17.04 39.57 16.64
N ASN A 69 18.24 40.15 16.78
CA ASN A 69 19.33 39.90 15.86
C ASN A 69 19.78 38.44 15.88
N LEU A 70 19.96 37.84 17.07
CA LEU A 70 20.34 36.45 17.21
C LEU A 70 19.25 35.51 16.65
N ALA A 71 17.99 35.79 16.89
CA ALA A 71 16.89 35.00 16.31
C ALA A 71 16.91 35.07 14.76
N SER A 72 17.12 36.24 14.19
CA SER A 72 17.23 36.41 12.73
C SER A 72 18.45 35.68 12.14
N GLU A 73 19.56 35.64 12.87
CA GLU A 73 20.77 34.92 12.44
C GLU A 73 20.56 33.41 12.44
N VAL A 74 19.86 32.87 13.44
CA VAL A 74 19.50 31.45 13.50
C VAL A 74 18.51 31.08 12.36
N GLU A 75 17.49 31.92 12.12
CA GLU A 75 16.53 31.74 11.04
C GLU A 75 17.22 31.67 9.66
N LYS A 76 18.12 32.62 9.38
CA LYS A 76 18.92 32.60 8.15
C LYS A 76 19.84 31.40 8.04
N ALA A 77 20.44 30.94 9.15
CA ALA A 77 21.29 29.75 9.15
C ALA A 77 20.50 28.48 8.88
N VAL A 78 19.26 28.36 9.38
CA VAL A 78 18.35 27.25 9.09
C VAL A 78 17.91 27.27 7.62
N GLU A 79 17.46 28.40 7.12
CA GLU A 79 17.00 28.56 5.73
C GLU A 79 18.12 28.32 4.70
N SER A 80 19.34 28.81 4.97
CA SER A 80 20.50 28.62 4.08
C SER A 80 21.14 27.24 4.17
N ASN A 81 20.63 26.33 5.05
CA ASN A 81 21.32 25.08 5.38
C ASN A 81 22.80 25.29 5.75
N ALA A 82 23.06 26.23 6.64
CA ALA A 82 24.41 26.56 7.09
C ALA A 82 25.13 25.29 7.64
N PRO A 83 26.49 25.28 7.61
CA PRO A 83 27.27 24.20 8.19
C PRO A 83 26.88 23.94 9.66
N LEU A 84 26.83 22.67 10.07
CA LEU A 84 26.34 22.24 11.39
C LEU A 84 27.01 23.00 12.53
N LYS A 85 28.32 23.23 12.45
CA LYS A 85 29.08 24.00 13.42
C LYS A 85 28.55 25.44 13.58
N GLU A 86 28.32 26.12 12.47
CA GLU A 86 27.82 27.51 12.46
C GLU A 86 26.40 27.58 13.03
N LEU A 87 25.53 26.63 12.64
CA LEU A 87 24.17 26.54 13.18
C LEU A 87 24.20 26.34 14.71
N CYS A 88 25.01 25.39 15.20
CA CYS A 88 25.14 25.13 16.62
C CYS A 88 25.64 26.33 17.42
N GLU A 89 26.68 27.03 16.94
CA GLU A 89 27.21 28.24 17.60
C GLU A 89 26.14 29.34 17.71
N LYS A 90 25.36 29.57 16.65
CA LYS A 90 24.28 30.56 16.64
C LYS A 90 23.12 30.16 17.55
N VAL A 91 22.72 28.86 17.54
CA VAL A 91 21.67 28.34 18.44
C VAL A 91 22.07 28.47 19.89
N GLU A 92 23.32 28.15 20.27
CA GLU A 92 23.81 28.31 21.64
C GLU A 92 23.83 29.76 22.09
N ALA A 93 24.27 30.69 21.22
CA ALA A 93 24.24 32.12 21.52
C ALA A 93 22.80 32.62 21.76
N LEU A 94 21.85 32.19 20.93
CA LEU A 94 20.42 32.51 21.10
C LEU A 94 19.87 31.90 22.39
N ARG A 95 20.20 30.63 22.67
CA ARG A 95 19.77 29.90 23.86
C ARG A 95 20.24 30.60 25.13
N ALA A 96 21.51 30.94 25.23
CA ALA A 96 22.10 31.62 26.39
C ALA A 96 21.38 32.94 26.70
N LYS A 97 20.93 33.65 25.65
CA LYS A 97 20.25 34.94 25.79
C LYS A 97 18.73 34.76 26.06
N ALA A 98 18.10 33.77 25.45
CA ALA A 98 16.65 33.53 25.56
C ALA A 98 16.26 32.79 26.84
N LEU A 99 17.08 31.84 27.33
CA LEU A 99 16.71 30.98 28.47
C LEU A 99 17.42 31.37 29.78
N GLY A 100 18.53 32.15 29.73
CA GLY A 100 19.32 32.48 30.92
C GLY A 100 19.93 31.21 31.58
N ALA A 101 20.37 31.36 32.84
CA ALA A 101 20.91 30.24 33.63
C ALA A 101 19.85 29.39 34.32
N ASP A 102 18.56 29.76 34.22
CA ASP A 102 17.47 29.11 34.94
C ASP A 102 16.48 28.42 33.97
N ASP A 103 16.68 27.13 33.77
CA ASP A 103 15.86 26.26 32.91
C ASP A 103 14.45 25.94 33.50
N THR A 104 14.07 26.59 34.60
CA THR A 104 12.93 26.16 35.39
C THR A 104 11.59 26.82 35.08
N ILE A 105 11.50 27.77 34.16
CA ILE A 105 10.25 28.52 33.91
C ILE A 105 9.79 28.34 32.47
N LEU A 106 8.74 27.58 32.23
CA LEU A 106 7.47 27.90 31.59
C LEU A 106 6.76 26.65 31.13
N ASP A 107 5.70 26.33 31.82
CA ASP A 107 4.60 25.49 31.40
C ASP A 107 3.95 26.11 30.14
N VAL A 108 3.83 25.35 29.06
CA VAL A 108 3.26 25.83 27.80
C VAL A 108 2.02 25.05 27.48
N GLY A 109 0.89 25.59 27.88
CA GLY A 109 -0.37 25.28 27.27
C GLY A 109 -0.48 25.91 25.87
N ASP A 110 -1.06 25.17 24.96
CA ASP A 110 -1.65 25.56 23.68
C ASP A 110 -0.67 25.93 22.53
N GLY A 111 -0.44 24.91 21.69
CA GLY A 111 0.20 25.03 20.39
C GLY A 111 -0.78 24.87 19.23
N SER A 112 -1.52 25.94 18.91
CA SER A 112 -2.23 26.02 17.65
C SER A 112 -1.35 26.64 16.58
N SER A 113 -0.57 25.85 15.86
CA SER A 113 -0.02 26.24 14.55
C SER A 113 -0.51 25.25 13.49
N LYS A 114 -1.37 25.76 12.62
CA LYS A 114 -1.86 25.07 11.44
C LYS A 114 -0.78 25.13 10.36
N HIS A 115 0.00 24.06 10.20
CA HIS A 115 0.67 23.73 8.97
C HIS A 115 0.44 22.25 8.67
N GLU A 116 -0.19 22.00 7.53
CA GLU A 116 -0.68 20.70 7.07
C GLU A 116 0.42 19.80 6.46
N ASP A 117 1.68 20.04 6.74
CA ASP A 117 2.75 19.12 6.34
C ASP A 117 2.92 18.04 7.42
N GLU A 118 2.88 16.77 7.01
CA GLU A 118 3.04 15.55 7.86
C GLU A 118 4.30 15.57 8.74
N GLU A 119 5.18 16.55 8.59
CA GLU A 119 6.39 16.73 9.39
C GLU A 119 6.15 17.42 10.73
N ASP A 120 4.96 18.05 10.95
CA ASP A 120 4.60 18.76 12.18
C ASP A 120 3.54 17.97 12.98
N ASN A 121 3.91 16.77 13.41
CA ASN A 121 3.03 15.98 14.29
C ASN A 121 2.98 16.66 15.68
N PRO A 122 1.79 17.16 16.12
CA PRO A 122 1.61 17.77 17.45
C PRO A 122 1.99 16.83 18.59
N SER A 123 1.93 15.51 18.39
CA SER A 123 2.31 14.51 19.38
C SER A 123 3.81 14.52 19.68
N PHE A 124 4.66 14.91 18.71
CA PHE A 124 6.09 15.05 18.97
C PHE A 124 6.39 16.24 19.87
N ALA A 125 5.80 17.39 19.62
CA ALA A 125 5.95 18.56 20.48
C ALA A 125 5.52 18.25 21.92
N ALA A 126 4.39 17.55 22.12
CA ALA A 126 3.89 17.13 23.42
C ALA A 126 4.80 16.09 24.11
N SER A 127 5.38 15.15 23.36
CA SER A 127 6.27 14.10 23.92
C SER A 127 7.62 14.63 24.38
N VAL A 128 8.07 15.75 23.77
CA VAL A 128 9.35 16.38 24.06
C VAL A 128 9.24 17.50 25.10
N ASP A 129 8.05 18.04 25.32
CA ASP A 129 7.81 19.22 26.16
C ASP A 129 8.00 18.97 27.67
N GLY A 130 8.11 17.72 28.13
CA GLY A 130 8.44 17.41 29.52
C GLY A 130 9.93 17.50 29.87
N GLY A 131 10.81 17.82 28.94
CA GLY A 131 12.25 17.68 29.13
C GLY A 131 13.04 18.96 29.18
N LYS A 132 13.62 19.20 30.34
CA LYS A 132 14.55 20.30 30.64
C LYS A 132 15.92 20.18 29.93
N ASP A 133 16.18 19.10 29.18
CA ASP A 133 17.50 18.79 28.63
C ASP A 133 17.45 18.50 27.11
N TRP A 134 17.62 19.54 26.32
CA TRP A 134 17.93 19.49 24.89
C TRP A 134 19.45 19.64 24.65
N SER A 135 20.26 18.83 25.35
CA SER A 135 21.66 18.73 24.98
C SER A 135 21.80 18.11 23.58
N ILE A 136 22.95 18.32 22.95
CA ILE A 136 23.26 17.70 21.67
C ILE A 136 23.09 16.19 21.74
N GLN A 137 23.50 15.57 22.87
CA GLN A 137 23.47 14.13 23.09
C GLN A 137 22.07 13.58 23.32
N THR A 138 21.15 14.31 23.95
CA THR A 138 19.81 13.83 24.28
C THR A 138 18.78 14.18 23.19
N GLY A 139 18.95 15.29 22.51
CA GLY A 139 17.99 15.78 21.52
C GLY A 139 17.81 14.85 20.31
N TYR A 140 18.90 14.30 19.77
CA TYR A 140 18.79 13.38 18.63
C TYR A 140 18.22 12.02 19.04
N LEU A 141 18.53 11.50 20.24
CA LEU A 141 17.98 10.25 20.75
C LEU A 141 16.45 10.34 20.91
N LYS A 142 15.93 11.43 21.47
CA LYS A 142 14.49 11.65 21.57
C LYS A 142 13.82 11.69 20.21
N LEU A 143 14.44 12.34 19.23
CA LEU A 143 13.92 12.38 17.86
C LEU A 143 13.92 11.00 17.23
N ALA A 144 15.01 10.25 17.37
CA ALA A 144 15.12 8.88 16.86
C ALA A 144 14.07 7.97 17.49
N GLN A 145 13.92 8.01 18.82
CA GLN A 145 12.93 7.23 19.56
C GLN A 145 11.48 7.54 19.16
N PHE A 146 11.17 8.81 18.90
CA PHE A 146 9.86 9.20 18.37
C PHE A 146 9.58 8.51 17.03
N TYR A 147 10.50 8.58 16.06
CA TYR A 147 10.31 7.96 14.76
C TYR A 147 10.37 6.43 14.81
N GLU A 148 11.11 5.84 15.74
CA GLU A 148 11.08 4.40 16.01
C GLU A 148 9.68 3.98 16.47
N ASN A 149 9.08 4.67 17.42
CA ASN A 149 7.74 4.38 17.90
C ASN A 149 6.70 4.52 16.78
N GLU A 150 6.77 5.59 15.97
CA GLU A 150 5.89 5.77 14.81
C GLU A 150 6.07 4.64 13.77
N PHE A 151 7.31 4.21 13.53
CA PHE A 151 7.59 3.10 12.64
C PHE A 151 7.04 1.77 13.18
N MET A 152 7.25 1.47 14.46
CA MET A 152 6.75 0.24 15.09
C MET A 152 5.21 0.22 15.09
N GLU A 153 4.57 1.36 15.31
CA GLU A 153 3.12 1.50 15.20
C GLU A 153 2.63 1.26 13.76
N ASP A 154 3.29 1.84 12.76
CA ASP A 154 2.95 1.61 11.37
C ASP A 154 3.13 0.13 10.96
N MET A 155 4.16 -0.56 11.47
CA MET A 155 4.36 -2.00 11.27
C MET A 155 3.26 -2.82 11.95
N ARG A 156 2.88 -2.45 13.16
CA ARG A 156 1.77 -3.06 13.90
C ARG A 156 0.45 -2.90 13.15
N LEU A 157 0.16 -1.72 12.62
CA LEU A 157 -1.02 -1.45 11.80
C LEU A 157 -1.08 -2.31 10.53
N LEU A 158 0.07 -2.70 9.98
CA LEU A 158 0.17 -3.62 8.84
C LEU A 158 0.15 -5.10 9.23
N GLY A 159 0.08 -5.43 10.52
CA GLY A 159 0.10 -6.80 11.01
C GLY A 159 1.47 -7.50 10.89
N VAL A 160 2.56 -6.73 10.87
CA VAL A 160 3.93 -7.26 10.89
C VAL A 160 4.27 -7.72 12.31
N LYS A 161 4.79 -8.95 12.46
CA LYS A 161 5.25 -9.50 13.75
C LYS A 161 6.43 -8.68 14.29
N ASN A 162 6.43 -8.35 15.57
CA ASN A 162 7.58 -7.74 16.22
C ASN A 162 8.84 -8.61 16.05
N PRO A 163 10.04 -8.02 15.95
CA PRO A 163 11.27 -8.78 15.99
C PRO A 163 11.44 -9.47 17.36
N ASP A 164 12.18 -10.59 17.38
CA ASP A 164 12.51 -11.27 18.62
C ASP A 164 13.57 -10.51 19.42
N CYS A 165 14.39 -9.73 18.73
CA CYS A 165 15.35 -8.80 19.31
C CYS A 165 15.41 -7.53 18.46
N LEU A 166 15.33 -6.37 19.12
CA LEU A 166 15.51 -5.05 18.52
C LEU A 166 16.76 -4.42 19.13
N THR A 167 17.74 -4.06 18.30
CA THR A 167 19.00 -3.44 18.72
C THR A 167 19.05 -1.98 18.22
N ARG A 168 19.70 -1.10 19.00
CA ARG A 168 19.89 0.33 18.66
C ARG A 168 21.37 0.66 18.71
N VAL A 169 21.84 1.41 17.73
CA VAL A 169 23.27 1.79 17.63
C VAL A 169 23.76 2.50 18.88
N SER A 170 22.93 3.40 19.43
CA SER A 170 23.28 4.16 20.64
C SER A 170 23.52 3.29 21.88
N GLU A 171 22.97 2.08 21.90
CA GLU A 171 23.12 1.12 22.99
C GLU A 171 24.35 0.18 22.79
N TYR A 172 24.99 0.22 21.61
CA TYR A 172 26.05 -0.70 21.19
C TYR A 172 27.40 -0.04 20.91
N THR A 173 27.59 1.21 21.30
CA THR A 173 28.81 1.97 20.95
C THR A 173 30.08 1.34 21.50
N GLU A 174 30.07 0.77 22.71
CA GLU A 174 31.21 0.05 23.30
C GLU A 174 31.53 -1.23 22.50
N GLN A 175 30.52 -2.04 22.19
CA GLN A 175 30.68 -3.27 21.41
C GLN A 175 31.17 -3.01 19.99
N ILE A 176 30.75 -1.88 19.41
CA ILE A 176 31.21 -1.43 18.09
C ILE A 176 32.71 -1.10 18.14
N VAL A 177 33.18 -0.40 19.18
CA VAL A 177 34.61 -0.11 19.38
C VAL A 177 35.40 -1.42 19.50
N GLU A 178 34.98 -2.34 20.35
CA GLU A 178 35.63 -3.66 20.50
C GLU A 178 35.65 -4.44 19.18
N TYR A 179 34.59 -4.35 18.41
CA TYR A 179 34.50 -5.01 17.12
C TYR A 179 35.50 -4.43 16.09
N ILE A 180 35.67 -3.13 16.06
CA ILE A 180 36.65 -2.43 15.22
C ILE A 180 38.06 -2.79 15.64
N GLU A 181 38.36 -2.84 16.95
CA GLU A 181 39.67 -3.31 17.45
C GLU A 181 40.02 -4.72 16.97
N GLY A 182 39.03 -5.63 16.90
CA GLY A 182 39.16 -6.94 16.31
C GLY A 182 39.57 -6.91 14.84
N ILE A 183 38.95 -6.04 14.03
CA ILE A 183 39.30 -5.85 12.60
C ILE A 183 40.74 -5.31 12.47
N ILE A 184 41.09 -4.29 13.27
CA ILE A 184 42.47 -3.72 13.30
C ILE A 184 43.49 -4.78 13.65
N LYS A 185 43.24 -5.59 14.70
CA LYS A 185 44.11 -6.63 15.14
C LYS A 185 44.38 -7.70 14.06
N ASN A 186 43.37 -7.97 13.23
CA ASN A 186 43.48 -8.89 12.11
C ASN A 186 44.13 -8.26 10.86
N GLY A 187 44.45 -6.96 10.90
CA GLY A 187 45.19 -6.26 9.84
C GLY A 187 44.34 -5.71 8.71
N PHE A 188 43.02 -5.59 8.89
CA PHE A 188 42.08 -5.15 7.86
C PHE A 188 41.48 -3.74 8.10
N ALA A 189 42.04 -3.01 9.08
CA ALA A 189 41.64 -1.61 9.29
C ALA A 189 42.84 -0.78 9.76
N TYR A 190 42.77 0.53 9.54
CA TYR A 190 43.79 1.51 9.93
C TYR A 190 43.20 2.78 10.48
N GLU A 191 43.92 3.42 11.38
CA GLU A 191 43.60 4.73 11.91
C GLU A 191 44.16 5.84 11.01
N SER A 192 43.40 6.91 10.85
CA SER A 192 43.82 8.18 10.22
C SER A 192 43.11 9.36 10.87
N ASN A 193 43.90 10.29 11.49
CA ASN A 193 43.40 11.51 12.13
C ASN A 193 42.22 11.32 13.11
N GLY A 194 42.24 10.23 13.92
CA GLY A 194 41.21 9.90 14.91
C GLY A 194 39.96 9.24 14.31
N SER A 195 39.93 8.99 13.01
CA SER A 195 38.95 8.13 12.33
C SER A 195 39.60 6.79 12.01
N VAL A 196 38.76 5.75 11.88
CA VAL A 196 39.22 4.40 11.50
C VAL A 196 38.56 3.99 10.20
N TYR A 197 39.35 3.47 9.28
CA TYR A 197 38.90 3.00 7.96
C TYR A 197 39.16 1.52 7.78
N PHE A 198 38.26 0.85 7.09
CA PHE A 198 38.46 -0.51 6.61
C PHE A 198 39.38 -0.51 5.39
N ASP A 199 40.40 -1.35 5.40
CA ASP A 199 41.40 -1.48 4.31
C ASP A 199 40.94 -2.57 3.34
N VAL A 200 40.18 -2.14 2.30
CA VAL A 200 39.66 -3.05 1.26
C VAL A 200 40.80 -3.72 0.49
N THR A 201 41.93 -3.02 0.30
CA THR A 201 43.08 -3.55 -0.43
C THR A 201 43.77 -4.68 0.38
N ALA A 202 43.95 -4.48 1.68
CA ALA A 202 44.51 -5.52 2.55
C ALA A 202 43.59 -6.76 2.61
N PHE A 203 42.29 -6.53 2.71
CA PHE A 203 41.26 -7.59 2.72
C PHE A 203 41.25 -8.40 1.44
N GLU A 204 41.22 -7.76 0.26
CA GLU A 204 41.20 -8.40 -1.05
C GLU A 204 42.49 -9.18 -1.36
N ASN A 205 43.63 -8.70 -0.86
CA ASN A 205 44.93 -9.34 -1.05
C ASN A 205 45.17 -10.53 -0.12
N SER A 206 44.30 -10.78 0.86
CA SER A 206 44.41 -11.93 1.74
C SER A 206 44.00 -13.23 1.01
N GLU A 207 44.57 -14.38 1.45
CA GLU A 207 44.25 -15.67 0.83
C GLU A 207 42.81 -16.12 1.10
N ASN A 208 42.21 -15.63 2.18
CA ASN A 208 40.94 -16.13 2.71
C ASN A 208 39.75 -15.27 2.29
N HIS A 209 39.96 -14.01 1.92
CA HIS A 209 38.87 -13.03 1.75
C HIS A 209 38.76 -12.53 0.31
N LYS A 210 37.55 -12.09 -0.02
CA LYS A 210 37.23 -11.44 -1.29
C LYS A 210 36.20 -10.35 -1.06
N TYR A 211 36.44 -9.19 -1.69
CA TYR A 211 35.48 -8.10 -1.66
C TYR A 211 34.56 -8.13 -2.90
N ALA A 212 33.40 -7.48 -2.84
CA ALA A 212 32.38 -7.47 -3.89
C ALA A 212 31.84 -8.85 -4.28
N LYS A 213 31.58 -9.71 -3.29
CA LYS A 213 30.98 -11.04 -3.47
C LYS A 213 29.54 -10.96 -3.96
N LEU A 214 28.76 -9.97 -3.47
CA LEU A 214 27.34 -9.81 -3.80
C LEU A 214 27.15 -9.15 -5.17
N LYS A 215 28.06 -8.24 -5.57
CA LYS A 215 27.94 -7.48 -6.81
C LYS A 215 29.30 -7.18 -7.42
N LYS A 216 29.87 -8.10 -8.18
CA LYS A 216 31.19 -7.94 -8.82
C LYS A 216 31.35 -6.71 -9.69
N SER A 217 30.29 -6.30 -10.39
CA SER A 217 30.28 -5.09 -11.23
C SER A 217 30.40 -3.79 -10.44
N ALA A 218 30.27 -3.82 -9.13
CA ALA A 218 30.37 -2.64 -8.27
C ALA A 218 31.83 -2.18 -8.06
N LEU A 219 32.83 -3.01 -8.39
CA LEU A 219 34.25 -2.62 -8.34
C LEU A 219 34.60 -1.54 -9.38
N ASP A 220 33.76 -1.35 -10.40
CA ASP A 220 33.91 -0.32 -11.42
C ASP A 220 33.13 0.98 -11.07
N ASP A 221 32.42 1.02 -9.93
CA ASP A 221 31.49 2.09 -9.54
C ASP A 221 31.91 2.69 -8.18
N VAL A 222 32.88 3.60 -8.23
CA VAL A 222 33.38 4.32 -7.03
C VAL A 222 32.30 5.19 -6.40
N GLU A 223 31.41 5.79 -7.20
CA GLU A 223 30.30 6.62 -6.70
C GLU A 223 29.34 5.80 -5.85
N ALA A 224 29.00 4.59 -6.30
CA ALA A 224 28.20 3.67 -5.50
C ALA A 224 28.90 3.18 -4.21
N ALA A 225 30.23 3.05 -4.22
CA ALA A 225 31.00 2.69 -3.02
C ALA A 225 31.00 3.82 -1.97
N MET A 226 30.93 5.08 -2.41
CA MET A 226 30.85 6.25 -1.54
C MET A 226 29.44 6.54 -1.02
N ASP A 227 28.42 5.87 -1.56
CA ASP A 227 27.05 5.99 -1.06
C ASP A 227 26.96 5.45 0.37
N GLY A 228 26.52 6.27 1.29
CA GLY A 228 26.45 5.89 2.73
C GLY A 228 27.58 6.42 3.61
N GLU A 229 28.61 7.07 3.07
CA GLU A 229 29.64 7.70 3.92
C GLU A 229 29.14 8.95 4.65
N GLY A 230 27.97 9.46 4.28
CA GLY A 230 27.23 10.53 4.98
C GLY A 230 27.43 11.93 4.43
N ALA A 231 26.44 12.79 4.66
CA ALA A 231 26.40 14.16 4.16
C ALA A 231 27.40 15.12 4.84
N LEU A 232 27.98 14.72 5.97
CA LEU A 232 28.89 15.54 6.79
C LEU A 232 30.38 15.32 6.45
N LEU A 233 30.69 14.30 5.63
CA LEU A 233 32.04 14.07 5.10
C LEU A 233 32.31 14.93 3.86
N LYS A 234 32.48 16.23 4.04
CA LYS A 234 33.01 17.13 3.01
C LYS A 234 34.36 17.66 3.45
N ALA A 235 35.43 16.89 3.28
CA ALA A 235 36.79 17.37 3.22
C ALA A 235 37.70 16.20 2.87
N GLU A 236 38.84 16.49 2.26
CA GLU A 236 39.93 15.70 1.78
C GLU A 236 39.96 14.24 2.30
N SER A 237 39.78 13.32 1.36
CA SER A 237 39.73 11.87 1.68
C SER A 237 41.06 11.48 2.39
N GLU A 238 40.95 11.10 3.66
CA GLU A 238 42.05 10.53 4.44
C GLU A 238 42.24 9.04 4.18
N LYS A 239 41.54 8.52 3.18
CA LYS A 239 41.54 7.11 2.76
C LYS A 239 42.80 6.79 1.97
N ARG A 240 43.28 5.55 2.12
CA ARG A 240 44.37 5.01 1.29
C ARG A 240 43.91 4.59 -0.09
N ASN A 241 42.64 4.17 -0.20
CA ASN A 241 41.99 3.73 -1.42
C ASN A 241 40.55 4.27 -1.45
N ASP A 242 40.01 4.57 -2.63
CA ASP A 242 38.66 5.10 -2.82
C ASP A 242 37.57 4.12 -2.36
N PHE A 243 37.81 2.83 -2.38
CA PHE A 243 36.90 1.81 -1.89
C PHE A 243 36.98 1.55 -0.37
N ASP A 244 37.98 2.11 0.32
CA ASP A 244 38.03 2.05 1.77
C ASP A 244 36.82 2.79 2.35
N PHE A 245 36.24 2.28 3.42
CA PHE A 245 35.06 2.88 4.03
C PHE A 245 35.25 3.05 5.54
N VAL A 246 34.56 4.03 6.10
CA VAL A 246 34.75 4.44 7.48
C VAL A 246 34.08 3.45 8.44
N LEU A 247 34.81 3.06 9.49
CA LEU A 247 34.33 2.27 10.62
C LEU A 247 34.00 3.15 11.83
N TRP A 248 34.90 4.13 12.13
CA TRP A 248 34.72 5.10 13.20
C TRP A 248 35.01 6.50 12.69
N LYS A 249 34.11 7.44 12.94
CA LYS A 249 34.24 8.85 12.52
C LYS A 249 34.59 9.72 13.70
N THR A 250 35.65 10.52 13.62
CA THR A 250 35.90 11.60 14.57
C THR A 250 34.73 12.58 14.59
N SER A 251 34.13 12.82 15.77
CA SER A 251 33.02 13.74 15.92
C SER A 251 33.45 15.18 15.83
N LYS A 252 32.64 15.99 15.17
CA LYS A 252 32.82 17.44 15.01
C LYS A 252 31.91 18.20 15.98
N ILE A 253 32.18 19.50 16.14
CA ILE A 253 31.32 20.38 16.96
C ILE A 253 29.87 20.31 16.44
N GLY A 254 28.96 20.00 17.35
CA GLY A 254 27.54 19.86 17.04
C GLY A 254 27.09 18.42 16.73
N GLU A 255 28.00 17.47 16.68
CA GLU A 255 27.71 16.04 16.56
C GLU A 255 27.75 15.37 17.94
N PRO A 256 26.93 14.32 18.16
CA PRO A 256 27.10 13.46 19.36
C PRO A 256 28.43 12.72 19.28
N SER A 257 29.02 12.40 20.44
CA SER A 257 30.27 11.69 20.49
C SER A 257 30.30 10.65 21.60
N TRP A 258 31.11 9.63 21.39
CA TRP A 258 31.42 8.57 22.34
C TRP A 258 32.93 8.40 22.42
N PRO A 259 33.45 8.03 23.61
CA PRO A 259 34.86 7.77 23.78
C PRO A 259 35.31 6.51 23.02
N SER A 260 36.50 6.56 22.43
CA SER A 260 37.15 5.41 21.81
C SER A 260 38.68 5.50 21.98
N PRO A 261 39.43 4.43 21.72
CA PRO A 261 40.91 4.47 21.73
C PRO A 261 41.51 5.50 20.74
N TRP A 262 40.74 5.86 19.69
CA TRP A 262 41.15 6.81 18.62
C TRP A 262 40.70 8.23 18.90
N GLY A 263 39.94 8.44 19.97
CA GLY A 263 39.40 9.75 20.36
C GLY A 263 37.88 9.78 20.37
N GLU A 264 37.32 10.97 20.62
CA GLU A 264 35.89 11.21 20.61
C GLU A 264 35.30 11.07 19.19
N GLY A 265 34.33 10.20 19.01
CA GLY A 265 33.77 9.91 17.69
C GLY A 265 32.44 9.18 17.73
N ARG A 266 32.03 8.70 16.58
CA ARG A 266 30.79 7.94 16.38
C ARG A 266 30.96 6.86 15.34
N PRO A 267 30.11 5.79 15.35
CA PRO A 267 30.17 4.71 14.38
C PRO A 267 29.98 5.20 12.93
N GLY A 268 30.60 4.51 11.99
CA GLY A 268 30.22 4.52 10.58
C GLY A 268 28.97 3.68 10.34
N TRP A 269 28.20 3.97 9.29
CA TRP A 269 26.92 3.33 9.02
C TRP A 269 26.97 1.78 8.88
N HIS A 270 28.08 1.26 8.31
CA HIS A 270 28.14 -0.19 7.99
C HIS A 270 28.51 -1.04 9.21
N ILE A 271 29.39 -0.54 10.10
CA ILE A 271 29.90 -1.30 11.25
C ILE A 271 28.82 -1.55 12.32
N GLU A 272 27.86 -0.63 12.41
CA GLU A 272 26.74 -0.73 13.36
C GLU A 272 26.04 -2.08 13.24
N CYS A 273 25.60 -2.41 12.01
CA CYS A 273 24.86 -3.63 11.72
C CYS A 273 25.72 -4.89 11.95
N SER A 274 27.01 -4.84 11.64
CA SER A 274 27.94 -5.96 11.85
C SER A 274 28.13 -6.28 13.31
N ALA A 275 28.39 -5.27 14.13
CA ALA A 275 28.61 -5.44 15.56
C ALA A 275 27.32 -5.91 16.28
N MET A 276 26.19 -5.25 16.06
CA MET A 276 24.91 -5.61 16.67
C MET A 276 24.44 -7.02 16.26
N CYS A 277 24.61 -7.37 14.97
CA CYS A 277 24.27 -8.68 14.46
C CYS A 277 25.14 -9.77 15.11
N SER A 278 26.44 -9.52 15.21
CA SER A 278 27.40 -10.46 15.81
C SER A 278 27.18 -10.67 17.28
N ASP A 279 26.84 -9.63 18.04
CA ASP A 279 26.55 -9.74 19.47
C ASP A 279 25.34 -10.62 19.76
N VAL A 280 24.24 -10.43 18.97
CA VAL A 280 22.97 -11.14 19.19
C VAL A 280 22.97 -12.54 18.58
N LEU A 281 23.52 -12.72 17.37
CA LEU A 281 23.45 -13.95 16.58
C LEU A 281 24.76 -14.75 16.60
N GLY A 282 25.86 -14.14 17.00
CA GLY A 282 27.18 -14.76 17.02
C GLY A 282 27.90 -14.74 15.67
N LYS A 283 28.86 -15.62 15.52
CA LYS A 283 29.82 -15.65 14.42
C LYS A 283 29.22 -15.98 13.05
N TYR A 284 28.19 -16.77 13.01
CA TYR A 284 27.56 -17.25 11.75
C TYR A 284 26.09 -16.89 11.70
N VAL A 285 25.64 -16.43 10.55
CA VAL A 285 24.26 -16.01 10.30
C VAL A 285 23.69 -16.83 9.14
N ASP A 286 22.47 -17.33 9.28
CA ASP A 286 21.84 -18.13 8.23
C ASP A 286 21.34 -17.24 7.10
N VAL A 287 20.59 -16.20 7.43
CA VAL A 287 19.98 -15.29 6.44
C VAL A 287 20.17 -13.84 6.86
N ASN A 288 20.69 -13.00 5.96
CA ASN A 288 20.71 -11.54 6.09
C ASN A 288 19.76 -10.93 5.06
N GLY A 289 18.83 -10.07 5.51
CA GLY A 289 17.78 -9.51 4.67
C GLY A 289 17.76 -7.99 4.64
N GLY A 290 17.41 -7.41 3.49
CA GLY A 290 17.24 -5.97 3.31
C GLY A 290 16.65 -5.59 1.96
N GLY A 291 16.55 -4.30 1.67
CA GLY A 291 16.22 -3.82 0.33
C GLY A 291 17.35 -4.13 -0.65
N ILE A 292 17.03 -4.28 -1.93
CA ILE A 292 18.04 -4.52 -2.99
C ILE A 292 19.09 -3.41 -3.06
N ASP A 293 18.74 -2.18 -2.65
CA ASP A 293 19.65 -1.04 -2.54
C ASP A 293 20.70 -1.20 -1.45
N LEU A 294 20.46 -2.04 -0.46
CA LEU A 294 21.43 -2.34 0.58
C LEU A 294 22.45 -3.40 0.15
N SER A 295 22.22 -4.13 -0.95
CA SER A 295 23.11 -5.18 -1.43
C SER A 295 24.55 -4.67 -1.59
N PHE A 296 24.70 -3.46 -2.15
CA PHE A 296 25.96 -2.75 -2.27
C PHE A 296 25.73 -1.25 -2.07
N PRO A 297 26.54 -0.55 -1.24
CA PRO A 297 27.74 -1.05 -0.55
C PRO A 297 27.45 -1.71 0.82
N HIS A 298 26.26 -1.51 1.42
CA HIS A 298 25.99 -1.77 2.84
C HIS A 298 26.19 -3.25 3.26
N HIS A 299 25.49 -4.19 2.62
CA HIS A 299 25.60 -5.60 2.95
C HIS A 299 26.95 -6.20 2.54
N GLU A 300 27.56 -5.72 1.48
CA GLU A 300 28.90 -6.10 1.10
C GLU A 300 29.91 -5.68 2.15
N ASN A 301 29.83 -4.42 2.64
CA ASN A 301 30.70 -3.92 3.70
C ASN A 301 30.46 -4.64 5.03
N GLN A 302 29.20 -4.94 5.35
CA GLN A 302 28.84 -5.74 6.52
C GLN A 302 29.45 -7.15 6.46
N LEU A 303 29.42 -7.77 5.28
CA LEU A 303 30.04 -9.07 5.03
C LEU A 303 31.55 -8.98 5.22
N ALA A 304 32.21 -7.99 4.59
CA ALA A 304 33.64 -7.80 4.68
C ALA A 304 34.09 -7.54 6.13
N GLN A 305 33.38 -6.69 6.87
CA GLN A 305 33.65 -6.41 8.29
C GLN A 305 33.58 -7.66 9.16
N SER A 306 32.54 -8.48 8.98
CA SER A 306 32.33 -9.65 9.79
C SER A 306 33.33 -10.78 9.46
N GLU A 307 33.62 -10.98 8.19
CA GLU A 307 34.67 -11.91 7.77
C GLU A 307 36.04 -11.47 8.25
N ALA A 308 36.33 -10.16 8.21
CA ALA A 308 37.60 -9.61 8.75
C ALA A 308 37.70 -9.71 10.27
N HIS A 309 36.63 -9.45 11.01
CA HIS A 309 36.60 -9.52 12.47
C HIS A 309 36.87 -10.95 12.99
N TYR A 310 36.19 -11.93 12.40
CA TYR A 310 36.27 -13.34 12.81
C TYR A 310 37.36 -14.12 12.08
N ASP A 311 38.03 -13.54 11.08
CA ASP A 311 38.98 -14.21 10.17
C ASP A 311 38.39 -15.51 9.58
N ILE A 312 37.22 -15.39 8.94
CA ILE A 312 36.46 -16.51 8.36
C ILE A 312 36.16 -16.28 6.91
N LYS A 313 36.01 -17.37 6.13
CA LYS A 313 35.75 -17.31 4.70
C LYS A 313 34.27 -16.97 4.32
N GLN A 314 33.36 -17.28 5.23
CA GLN A 314 31.93 -17.10 5.01
C GLN A 314 31.24 -16.77 6.33
N TRP A 315 30.59 -15.61 6.39
CA TRP A 315 29.84 -15.13 7.53
C TRP A 315 28.35 -15.47 7.41
N VAL A 316 27.70 -15.16 6.25
CA VAL A 316 26.28 -15.37 5.99
C VAL A 316 26.09 -16.45 4.94
N ASN A 317 25.10 -17.34 5.14
CA ASN A 317 24.76 -18.39 4.18
C ASN A 317 23.92 -17.85 3.00
N PHE A 318 22.89 -17.02 3.29
CA PHE A 318 21.98 -16.51 2.29
C PHE A 318 21.71 -15.01 2.47
N PHE A 319 21.68 -14.28 1.38
CA PHE A 319 21.20 -12.90 1.36
C PHE A 319 19.81 -12.83 0.69
N ALA A 320 18.84 -12.20 1.38
CA ALA A 320 17.50 -11.99 0.88
C ALA A 320 17.28 -10.49 0.58
N HIS A 321 17.24 -10.12 -0.69
CA HIS A 321 17.05 -8.74 -1.11
C HIS A 321 15.65 -8.51 -1.69
N SER A 322 14.85 -7.68 -1.00
CA SER A 322 13.52 -7.29 -1.47
C SER A 322 13.61 -6.23 -2.57
N GLY A 323 12.82 -6.42 -3.64
CA GLY A 323 12.79 -5.50 -4.77
C GLY A 323 12.21 -4.12 -4.42
N HIS A 324 12.55 -3.10 -5.21
CA HIS A 324 12.07 -1.73 -5.02
C HIS A 324 10.57 -1.57 -5.29
N LEU A 325 9.97 -0.60 -4.62
CA LEU A 325 8.66 -0.08 -4.97
C LEU A 325 8.82 1.19 -5.80
N HIS A 326 8.27 1.18 -7.02
CA HIS A 326 8.26 2.30 -7.94
C HIS A 326 6.87 2.95 -7.99
N ILE A 327 6.82 4.23 -8.27
CA ILE A 327 5.60 4.99 -8.56
C ILE A 327 5.81 5.72 -9.87
N ASP A 328 4.97 5.44 -10.87
CA ASP A 328 5.07 5.99 -12.24
C ASP A 328 6.48 5.84 -12.84
N GLY A 329 7.07 4.65 -12.71
CA GLY A 329 8.41 4.32 -13.26
C GLY A 329 9.58 4.86 -12.46
N LEU A 330 9.35 5.63 -11.40
CA LEU A 330 10.39 6.20 -10.55
C LEU A 330 10.46 5.51 -9.19
N LYS A 331 11.67 5.31 -8.66
CA LYS A 331 11.83 4.84 -7.27
C LYS A 331 11.09 5.79 -6.33
N MET A 332 10.26 5.24 -5.45
CA MET A 332 9.56 6.05 -4.46
C MET A 332 10.57 6.64 -3.46
N SER A 333 10.62 7.97 -3.40
CA SER A 333 11.52 8.68 -2.48
C SER A 333 10.94 10.02 -2.01
N LYS A 334 11.39 10.48 -0.84
CA LYS A 334 11.02 11.81 -0.32
C LYS A 334 11.55 12.94 -1.19
N SER A 335 12.74 12.76 -1.76
CA SER A 335 13.37 13.78 -2.65
C SER A 335 12.58 14.03 -3.92
N LEU A 336 11.92 13.00 -4.47
CA LEU A 336 11.07 13.09 -5.66
C LEU A 336 9.63 13.52 -5.34
N LYS A 337 9.28 13.70 -4.05
CA LYS A 337 7.91 14.05 -3.60
C LYS A 337 6.81 13.12 -4.12
N ASN A 338 7.16 11.87 -4.44
CA ASN A 338 6.25 10.84 -4.94
C ASN A 338 5.98 9.74 -3.88
N PHE A 339 6.26 10.02 -2.61
CA PHE A 339 6.05 9.05 -1.53
C PHE A 339 4.60 9.08 -1.01
N ILE A 340 4.14 7.93 -0.56
CA ILE A 340 2.84 7.74 0.06
C ILE A 340 3.08 7.05 1.40
N THR A 341 2.52 7.63 2.47
CA THR A 341 2.67 7.08 3.81
C THR A 341 1.79 5.83 3.99
N ILE A 342 2.13 5.01 4.98
CA ILE A 342 1.34 3.83 5.35
C ILE A 342 -0.04 4.27 5.82
N ARG A 343 -0.13 5.30 6.66
CA ARG A 343 -1.38 5.83 7.20
C ARG A 343 -2.30 6.41 6.13
N GLN A 344 -1.73 7.05 5.09
CA GLN A 344 -2.51 7.51 3.92
C GLN A 344 -3.13 6.34 3.15
N ALA A 345 -2.38 5.25 2.96
CA ALA A 345 -2.91 4.05 2.31
C ALA A 345 -3.97 3.36 3.17
N LEU A 346 -3.78 3.29 4.50
CA LEU A 346 -4.72 2.71 5.45
C LEU A 346 -6.02 3.50 5.61
N LYS A 347 -6.07 4.79 5.23
CA LYS A 347 -7.34 5.53 5.13
C LYS A 347 -8.29 4.97 4.08
N THR A 348 -7.76 4.31 3.05
CA THR A 348 -8.54 3.79 1.91
C THR A 348 -8.65 2.28 1.92
N TYR A 349 -7.59 1.58 2.31
CA TYR A 349 -7.47 0.14 2.23
C TYR A 349 -7.21 -0.49 3.59
N SER A 350 -7.69 -1.71 3.80
CA SER A 350 -7.35 -2.47 5.00
C SER A 350 -5.90 -2.98 4.95
N ALA A 351 -5.32 -3.28 6.12
CA ALA A 351 -4.01 -3.92 6.20
C ALA A 351 -3.98 -5.23 5.40
N ARG A 352 -5.04 -6.03 5.45
CA ARG A 352 -5.19 -7.28 4.68
C ARG A 352 -5.13 -7.03 3.18
N GLN A 353 -5.81 -6.00 2.67
CA GLN A 353 -5.78 -5.63 1.25
C GLN A 353 -4.38 -5.22 0.82
N LEU A 354 -3.67 -4.45 1.65
CA LEU A 354 -2.28 -4.07 1.37
C LEU A 354 -1.34 -5.29 1.40
N ARG A 355 -1.55 -6.25 2.29
CA ARG A 355 -0.78 -7.51 2.31
C ARG A 355 -1.05 -8.34 1.06
N PHE A 356 -2.31 -8.48 0.63
CA PHE A 356 -2.63 -9.14 -0.64
C PHE A 356 -1.96 -8.45 -1.83
N LEU A 357 -1.92 -7.12 -1.86
CA LEU A 357 -1.20 -6.40 -2.90
C LEU A 357 0.25 -6.87 -3.02
N PHE A 358 0.97 -7.01 -1.88
CA PHE A 358 2.36 -7.46 -1.90
C PHE A 358 2.50 -8.95 -2.21
N LEU A 359 1.59 -9.80 -1.72
CA LEU A 359 1.58 -11.24 -2.00
C LEU A 359 1.33 -11.59 -3.46
N LEU A 360 0.65 -10.74 -4.23
CA LEU A 360 0.41 -10.93 -5.65
C LEU A 360 1.64 -10.63 -6.53
N HIS A 361 2.77 -10.23 -5.92
CA HIS A 361 4.03 -9.95 -6.59
C HIS A 361 5.15 -10.72 -5.91
N ASN A 362 6.14 -11.14 -6.67
CA ASN A 362 7.33 -11.74 -6.09
C ASN A 362 8.05 -10.72 -5.20
N TRP A 363 8.44 -11.14 -4.03
CA TRP A 363 9.07 -10.28 -3.03
C TRP A 363 10.42 -9.72 -3.50
N SER A 364 11.18 -10.49 -4.30
CA SER A 364 12.50 -10.11 -4.85
C SER A 364 12.43 -9.19 -6.07
N ASP A 365 11.29 -9.14 -6.77
CA ASP A 365 11.14 -8.34 -7.99
C ASP A 365 10.73 -6.90 -7.70
N PRO A 366 11.12 -5.93 -8.54
CA PRO A 366 10.59 -4.57 -8.42
C PRO A 366 9.08 -4.56 -8.67
N MET A 367 8.38 -3.70 -7.95
CA MET A 367 6.93 -3.55 -8.04
C MET A 367 6.57 -2.12 -8.43
N GLU A 368 5.65 -1.98 -9.39
CA GLU A 368 5.13 -0.70 -9.84
C GLU A 368 3.78 -0.42 -9.21
N LEU A 369 3.60 0.79 -8.65
CA LEU A 369 2.30 1.33 -8.25
C LEU A 369 1.93 2.52 -9.11
N THR A 370 0.74 2.48 -9.71
CA THR A 370 0.19 3.59 -10.50
C THR A 370 -0.89 4.29 -9.68
N PRO A 371 -0.64 5.52 -9.19
CA PRO A 371 -1.63 6.28 -8.47
C PRO A 371 -2.83 6.63 -9.35
N ILE A 372 -4.04 6.53 -8.80
CA ILE A 372 -5.24 7.07 -9.44
C ILE A 372 -5.44 8.47 -8.86
N VAL A 373 -5.22 9.49 -9.69
CA VAL A 373 -5.38 10.89 -9.29
C VAL A 373 -6.85 11.15 -8.96
N SER A 374 -7.15 11.29 -7.67
CA SER A 374 -8.46 11.79 -7.21
C SER A 374 -8.44 13.32 -7.24
N LYS A 375 -9.51 13.94 -7.77
CA LYS A 375 -9.67 15.41 -7.75
C LYS A 375 -10.13 15.93 -6.37
N ASP A 376 -10.43 15.06 -5.44
CA ASP A 376 -10.91 15.40 -4.11
C ASP A 376 -9.73 15.42 -3.11
N GLU A 377 -9.36 16.61 -2.68
CA GLU A 377 -8.44 16.85 -1.58
C GLU A 377 -9.05 16.29 -0.28
N GLY A 378 -8.62 15.12 0.16
CA GLY A 378 -9.11 14.48 1.40
C GLY A 378 -9.40 12.99 1.29
N LYS A 379 -9.51 12.42 0.09
CA LYS A 379 -9.57 10.98 -0.11
C LYS A 379 -8.15 10.40 -0.02
N GLY A 380 -8.01 9.29 0.69
CA GLY A 380 -6.73 8.56 0.79
C GLY A 380 -6.16 8.15 -0.58
N ALA A 381 -4.90 7.76 -0.61
CA ALA A 381 -4.23 7.33 -1.84
C ALA A 381 -4.90 6.08 -2.43
N THR A 382 -5.16 6.09 -3.74
CA THR A 382 -5.73 4.96 -4.48
C THR A 382 -4.78 4.52 -5.58
N PHE A 383 -4.71 3.19 -5.84
CA PHE A 383 -3.78 2.59 -6.80
C PHE A 383 -4.51 1.62 -7.71
N LYS A 384 -4.12 1.58 -8.98
CA LYS A 384 -4.72 0.68 -9.98
C LYS A 384 -4.54 -0.80 -9.60
N GLN A 385 -3.39 -1.16 -9.03
CA GLN A 385 -3.06 -2.53 -8.65
C GLN A 385 -3.88 -3.04 -7.47
N MET A 386 -4.50 -2.16 -6.68
CA MET A 386 -5.35 -2.54 -5.56
C MET A 386 -6.64 -3.24 -5.97
N ASP A 387 -7.13 -3.00 -7.20
CA ASP A 387 -8.35 -3.67 -7.68
C ASP A 387 -8.19 -5.20 -7.68
N ALA A 388 -7.01 -5.70 -8.06
CA ALA A 388 -6.70 -7.13 -8.00
C ALA A 388 -6.67 -7.64 -6.56
N ALA A 389 -6.01 -6.93 -5.64
CA ALA A 389 -5.89 -7.32 -4.24
C ALA A 389 -7.25 -7.35 -3.54
N VAL A 390 -8.09 -6.34 -3.76
CA VAL A 390 -9.47 -6.28 -3.24
C VAL A 390 -10.33 -7.39 -3.83
N GLY A 391 -10.17 -7.68 -5.14
CA GLY A 391 -10.87 -8.79 -5.80
C GLY A 391 -10.50 -10.15 -5.23
N VAL A 392 -9.23 -10.38 -4.94
CA VAL A 392 -8.75 -11.62 -4.31
C VAL A 392 -9.28 -11.77 -2.89
N GLU A 393 -9.20 -10.73 -2.06
CA GLU A 393 -9.79 -10.74 -0.71
C GLU A 393 -11.28 -11.09 -0.75
N LYS A 394 -12.04 -10.42 -1.65
CA LYS A 394 -13.47 -10.67 -1.82
C LYS A 394 -13.75 -12.14 -2.22
N THR A 395 -12.96 -12.69 -3.12
CA THR A 395 -13.12 -14.08 -3.57
C THR A 395 -12.94 -15.07 -2.40
N PHE A 396 -11.91 -14.90 -1.59
CA PHE A 396 -11.72 -15.74 -0.40
C PHE A 396 -12.79 -15.51 0.66
N ALA A 397 -13.22 -14.28 0.89
CA ALA A 397 -14.32 -13.99 1.81
C ALA A 397 -15.62 -14.69 1.39
N GLU A 398 -15.99 -14.60 0.11
CA GLU A 398 -17.17 -15.29 -0.45
C GLU A 398 -17.04 -16.81 -0.34
N PHE A 399 -15.86 -17.36 -0.60
CA PHE A 399 -15.57 -18.77 -0.41
C PHE A 399 -15.83 -19.21 1.04
N PHE A 400 -15.26 -18.52 2.04
CA PHE A 400 -15.46 -18.87 3.44
C PHE A 400 -16.91 -18.72 3.89
N HIS A 401 -17.62 -17.71 3.43
CA HIS A 401 -19.04 -17.57 3.68
C HIS A 401 -19.86 -18.72 3.09
N SER A 402 -19.53 -19.16 1.87
CA SER A 402 -20.18 -20.30 1.22
C SER A 402 -19.94 -21.59 1.98
N VAL A 403 -18.69 -21.83 2.43
CA VAL A 403 -18.32 -22.98 3.26
C VAL A 403 -19.07 -22.97 4.59
N LYS A 404 -19.02 -21.87 5.34
CA LYS A 404 -19.73 -21.74 6.64
C LYS A 404 -21.23 -21.98 6.47
N GLY A 405 -21.84 -21.41 5.43
CA GLY A 405 -23.25 -21.63 5.10
C GLY A 405 -23.57 -23.09 4.74
N ALA A 406 -22.69 -23.75 4.00
CA ALA A 406 -22.87 -25.17 3.65
C ALA A 406 -22.77 -26.09 4.87
N LEU A 407 -21.74 -25.86 5.73
CA LEU A 407 -21.54 -26.67 6.95
C LEU A 407 -22.68 -26.49 7.95
N ARG A 408 -23.25 -25.29 8.10
CA ARG A 408 -24.44 -25.08 8.96
C ARG A 408 -25.60 -25.89 8.52
N ARG A 409 -25.89 -25.96 7.21
CA ARG A 409 -27.02 -26.76 6.68
C ARG A 409 -26.82 -28.25 6.90
N THR A 410 -25.61 -28.77 6.86
CA THR A 410 -25.33 -30.20 7.02
C THR A 410 -25.28 -30.64 8.47
N LYS A 411 -25.09 -29.79 9.46
CA LYS A 411 -25.13 -30.15 10.89
C LYS A 411 -26.49 -30.74 11.33
N TYR A 412 -27.55 -30.49 10.58
CA TYR A 412 -28.91 -31.01 10.85
C TYR A 412 -29.30 -32.26 10.03
N SER A 413 -28.43 -32.69 9.10
CA SER A 413 -28.66 -33.83 8.22
C SER A 413 -27.58 -34.89 8.47
N CYS A 414 -27.80 -35.80 9.44
CA CYS A 414 -26.91 -36.93 9.66
C CYS A 414 -27.16 -38.02 8.59
N ASP A 415 -26.55 -37.90 7.43
CA ASP A 415 -26.49 -39.00 6.46
C ASP A 415 -25.33 -39.92 6.83
N LYS A 416 -25.66 -41.20 7.06
CA LYS A 416 -24.70 -42.22 7.54
C LYS A 416 -23.74 -42.70 6.46
N ASP A 417 -24.04 -42.46 5.18
CA ASP A 417 -23.27 -42.98 4.06
C ASP A 417 -22.40 -41.88 3.42
N GLN A 418 -21.18 -41.77 3.89
CA GLN A 418 -20.17 -40.84 3.37
C GLN A 418 -19.34 -41.46 2.21
N ILE A 419 -19.99 -42.02 1.21
CA ILE A 419 -19.33 -42.57 0.03
C ILE A 419 -18.97 -41.41 -0.93
N TRP A 420 -17.71 -41.35 -1.35
CA TRP A 420 -17.25 -40.37 -2.33
C TRP A 420 -17.67 -40.81 -3.74
N LEU A 421 -18.42 -39.96 -4.38
CA LEU A 421 -18.84 -40.08 -5.78
C LEU A 421 -17.82 -39.40 -6.70
N PRO A 422 -17.96 -39.47 -8.02
CA PRO A 422 -16.99 -38.84 -8.94
C PRO A 422 -16.76 -37.34 -8.73
N LEU A 423 -17.76 -36.59 -8.25
CA LEU A 423 -17.61 -35.14 -7.96
C LEU A 423 -16.69 -34.89 -6.77
N GLU A 424 -16.86 -35.67 -5.68
CA GLU A 424 -15.99 -35.59 -4.51
C GLU A 424 -14.56 -35.99 -4.83
N LYS A 425 -14.40 -37.06 -5.64
CA LYS A 425 -13.06 -37.48 -6.09
C LYS A 425 -12.37 -36.40 -6.89
N LYS A 426 -13.09 -35.79 -7.84
CA LYS A 426 -12.54 -34.67 -8.62
C LYS A 426 -12.10 -33.50 -7.73
N LEU A 427 -12.91 -33.11 -6.73
CA LEU A 427 -12.56 -32.04 -5.79
C LEU A 427 -11.37 -32.43 -4.91
N SER A 428 -11.30 -33.70 -4.47
CA SER A 428 -10.17 -34.23 -3.70
C SER A 428 -8.87 -34.21 -4.52
N ASP A 429 -8.93 -34.67 -5.78
CA ASP A 429 -7.78 -34.68 -6.67
C ASP A 429 -7.25 -33.23 -6.90
N ALA A 430 -8.17 -32.26 -7.08
CA ALA A 430 -7.81 -30.85 -7.19
C ALA A 430 -7.23 -30.29 -5.88
N PHE A 431 -7.71 -30.77 -4.74
CA PHE A 431 -7.16 -30.39 -3.44
C PHE A 431 -5.74 -30.93 -3.24
N ASP A 432 -5.51 -32.21 -3.55
CA ASP A 432 -4.19 -32.83 -3.48
C ASP A 432 -3.18 -32.15 -4.42
N GLU A 433 -3.60 -31.78 -5.63
CA GLU A 433 -2.76 -31.06 -6.57
C GLU A 433 -2.42 -29.65 -6.06
N CYS A 434 -3.42 -28.92 -5.53
CA CYS A 434 -3.17 -27.61 -4.92
C CYS A 434 -2.16 -27.70 -3.76
N GLN A 435 -2.21 -28.73 -2.92
CA GLN A 435 -1.24 -28.93 -1.84
C GLN A 435 0.19 -29.09 -2.36
N LYS A 436 0.36 -29.87 -3.44
CA LYS A 436 1.67 -30.06 -4.09
C LYS A 436 2.18 -28.75 -4.70
N GLU A 437 1.33 -28.07 -5.49
CA GLU A 437 1.68 -26.80 -6.11
C GLU A 437 2.08 -25.74 -5.08
N VAL A 438 1.31 -25.61 -3.99
CA VAL A 438 1.64 -24.68 -2.89
C VAL A 438 2.99 -25.01 -2.27
N HIS A 439 3.27 -26.30 -2.03
CA HIS A 439 4.55 -26.73 -1.50
C HIS A 439 5.71 -26.39 -2.43
N GLU A 440 5.58 -26.70 -3.72
CA GLU A 440 6.57 -26.37 -4.74
C GLU A 440 6.78 -24.86 -4.88
N CYS A 441 5.72 -24.06 -4.82
CA CYS A 441 5.80 -22.61 -4.85
C CYS A 441 6.55 -22.04 -3.62
N PHE A 442 6.34 -22.61 -2.44
CA PHE A 442 7.10 -22.18 -1.27
C PHE A 442 8.57 -22.61 -1.32
N LEU A 443 8.88 -23.75 -1.94
CA LEU A 443 10.27 -24.16 -2.19
C LEU A 443 10.94 -23.29 -3.27
N ASP A 444 10.17 -22.78 -4.23
CA ASP A 444 10.66 -21.88 -5.27
C ASP A 444 10.65 -20.42 -4.79
N ASN A 445 11.64 -20.06 -3.99
CA ASN A 445 11.86 -18.68 -3.50
C ASN A 445 10.65 -18.07 -2.78
N ILE A 446 9.82 -18.91 -2.12
CA ILE A 446 8.59 -18.50 -1.43
C ILE A 446 7.71 -17.65 -2.37
N ASN A 447 7.36 -18.22 -3.52
CA ASN A 447 6.57 -17.58 -4.59
C ASN A 447 5.10 -17.44 -4.18
N THR A 448 4.79 -16.43 -3.38
CA THR A 448 3.46 -16.17 -2.84
C THR A 448 2.41 -15.88 -3.91
N SER A 449 2.82 -15.29 -5.05
CA SER A 449 1.91 -14.98 -6.16
C SER A 449 1.32 -16.27 -6.76
N SER A 450 2.19 -17.27 -6.98
CA SER A 450 1.75 -18.59 -7.46
C SER A 450 0.93 -19.33 -6.41
N VAL A 451 1.30 -19.26 -5.12
CA VAL A 451 0.50 -19.82 -4.02
C VAL A 451 -0.93 -19.27 -4.01
N VAL A 452 -1.09 -17.95 -4.09
CA VAL A 452 -2.42 -17.32 -4.16
C VAL A 452 -3.20 -17.80 -5.39
N SER A 453 -2.54 -17.94 -6.53
CA SER A 453 -3.15 -18.42 -7.77
C SER A 453 -3.64 -19.87 -7.65
N SER A 454 -2.85 -20.77 -7.05
CA SER A 454 -3.23 -22.17 -6.80
C SER A 454 -4.41 -22.27 -5.82
N LEU A 455 -4.42 -21.44 -4.75
CA LEU A 455 -5.57 -21.38 -3.84
C LEU A 455 -6.84 -20.87 -4.53
N LEU A 456 -6.73 -19.88 -5.42
CA LEU A 456 -7.87 -19.37 -6.20
C LEU A 456 -8.39 -20.42 -7.19
N ALA A 457 -7.52 -21.23 -7.80
CA ALA A 457 -7.92 -22.34 -8.65
C ALA A 457 -8.69 -23.40 -7.86
N LEU A 458 -8.25 -23.73 -6.64
CA LEU A 458 -8.96 -24.64 -5.74
C LEU A 458 -10.34 -24.08 -5.33
N VAL A 459 -10.43 -22.79 -5.01
CA VAL A 459 -11.71 -22.11 -4.72
C VAL A 459 -12.66 -22.18 -5.92
N LYS A 460 -12.17 -22.08 -7.14
CA LYS A 460 -12.97 -22.22 -8.36
C LYS A 460 -13.52 -23.65 -8.51
N GLU A 461 -12.71 -24.69 -8.27
CA GLU A 461 -13.16 -26.09 -8.30
C GLU A 461 -14.19 -26.36 -7.19
N PHE A 462 -13.99 -25.81 -5.98
CA PHE A 462 -14.99 -25.84 -4.91
C PHE A 462 -16.33 -25.21 -5.34
N ASN A 463 -16.30 -24.02 -5.94
CA ASN A 463 -17.52 -23.36 -6.41
C ASN A 463 -18.23 -24.19 -7.49
N THR A 464 -17.47 -24.86 -8.36
CA THR A 464 -18.01 -25.78 -9.37
C THR A 464 -18.68 -27.01 -8.73
N TYR A 465 -18.04 -27.59 -7.70
CA TYR A 465 -18.60 -28.66 -6.90
C TYR A 465 -19.92 -28.25 -6.22
N MET A 466 -19.93 -27.11 -5.53
CA MET A 466 -21.12 -26.57 -4.86
C MET A 466 -22.29 -26.36 -5.82
N ALA A 467 -22.05 -25.77 -6.99
CA ALA A 467 -23.04 -25.55 -8.02
C ALA A 467 -23.57 -26.87 -8.59
N SER A 468 -22.77 -27.93 -8.64
CA SER A 468 -23.17 -29.25 -9.08
C SER A 468 -24.03 -29.97 -8.05
N VAL A 469 -23.65 -29.90 -6.76
CA VAL A 469 -24.44 -30.44 -5.63
C VAL A 469 -25.81 -29.76 -5.55
N GLU A 470 -25.89 -28.45 -5.79
CA GLU A 470 -27.17 -27.72 -5.75
C GLU A 470 -28.13 -28.07 -6.90
N LYS A 471 -27.59 -28.46 -8.05
CA LYS A 471 -28.43 -28.88 -9.20
C LYS A 471 -29.01 -30.27 -9.08
N ASP A 472 -28.35 -31.15 -8.37
CA ASP A 472 -28.80 -32.55 -8.20
C ASP A 472 -29.37 -32.77 -6.80
N ALA A 473 -30.70 -32.74 -6.69
CA ALA A 473 -31.40 -32.94 -5.41
C ALA A 473 -31.10 -34.29 -4.72
N LYS A 474 -30.48 -35.26 -5.43
CA LYS A 474 -30.07 -36.56 -4.88
C LYS A 474 -28.63 -36.52 -4.33
N HIS A 475 -27.88 -35.46 -4.62
CA HIS A 475 -26.49 -35.33 -4.21
C HIS A 475 -26.41 -34.60 -2.87
N THR A 476 -25.83 -35.25 -1.87
CA THR A 476 -25.69 -34.70 -0.53
C THR A 476 -24.26 -34.14 -0.37
N LEU A 477 -24.12 -32.93 0.13
CA LEU A 477 -22.83 -32.31 0.44
C LEU A 477 -21.99 -33.18 1.37
N ARG A 478 -20.68 -33.29 1.11
CA ARG A 478 -19.72 -33.98 2.00
C ARG A 478 -19.00 -32.98 2.90
N PRO A 479 -19.50 -32.78 4.14
CA PRO A 479 -19.00 -31.70 5.00
C PRO A 479 -17.53 -31.85 5.34
N PHE A 480 -17.04 -33.06 5.56
CA PHE A 480 -15.63 -33.31 5.92
C PHE A 480 -14.65 -32.81 4.82
N LEU A 481 -14.95 -33.12 3.55
CA LEU A 481 -14.10 -32.67 2.44
C LEU A 481 -14.09 -31.14 2.33
N VAL A 482 -15.26 -30.52 2.41
CA VAL A 482 -15.41 -29.04 2.34
C VAL A 482 -14.71 -28.34 3.51
N GLU A 483 -14.87 -28.90 4.71
CA GLU A 483 -14.21 -28.35 5.91
C GLU A 483 -12.68 -28.50 5.85
N SER A 484 -12.17 -29.66 5.40
CA SER A 484 -10.74 -29.91 5.27
C SER A 484 -10.09 -28.97 4.26
N LEU A 485 -10.72 -28.77 3.11
CA LEU A 485 -10.27 -27.82 2.10
C LEU A 485 -10.24 -26.38 2.65
N ALA A 486 -11.29 -25.96 3.33
CA ALA A 486 -11.38 -24.61 3.87
C ALA A 486 -10.38 -24.37 5.02
N LYS A 487 -10.14 -25.38 5.87
CA LYS A 487 -9.09 -25.35 6.89
C LYS A 487 -7.70 -25.20 6.26
N TYR A 488 -7.44 -25.92 5.17
CA TYR A 488 -6.17 -25.80 4.46
C TYR A 488 -5.97 -24.39 3.87
N VAL A 489 -6.98 -23.86 3.17
CA VAL A 489 -6.93 -22.49 2.63
C VAL A 489 -6.69 -21.48 3.76
N THR A 490 -7.41 -21.63 4.89
CA THR A 490 -7.21 -20.76 6.07
C THR A 490 -5.77 -20.88 6.59
N TYR A 491 -5.25 -22.10 6.74
CA TYR A 491 -3.89 -22.36 7.22
C TYR A 491 -2.83 -21.70 6.34
N ILE A 492 -2.92 -21.87 5.01
CA ILE A 492 -1.93 -21.27 4.08
C ILE A 492 -2.00 -19.74 4.09
N LEU A 493 -3.21 -19.16 4.12
CA LEU A 493 -3.37 -17.71 4.24
C LEU A 493 -2.80 -17.18 5.57
N ASN A 494 -2.94 -17.94 6.66
CA ASN A 494 -2.34 -17.59 7.95
C ASN A 494 -0.81 -17.66 7.92
N CYS A 495 -0.23 -18.70 7.28
CA CYS A 495 1.22 -18.78 7.06
C CYS A 495 1.77 -17.57 6.27
N MET A 496 0.94 -16.91 5.48
CA MET A 496 1.29 -15.67 4.76
C MET A 496 0.90 -14.39 5.52
N GLY A 497 0.37 -14.51 6.75
CA GLY A 497 0.01 -13.37 7.60
C GLY A 497 -1.24 -12.61 7.16
N ILE A 498 -2.17 -13.26 6.44
CA ILE A 498 -3.43 -12.66 6.00
C ILE A 498 -4.48 -12.61 7.10
N SER A 499 -4.43 -13.51 8.06
CA SER A 499 -5.23 -13.46 9.29
C SER A 499 -4.34 -13.60 10.53
N GLY A 500 -4.81 -13.11 11.68
CA GLY A 500 -3.95 -12.78 12.83
C GLY A 500 -3.27 -13.94 13.56
N GLU A 501 -3.80 -15.19 13.55
CA GLU A 501 -3.26 -16.30 14.37
C GLU A 501 -3.22 -17.62 13.61
N ALA A 502 -2.18 -18.42 13.87
CA ALA A 502 -1.99 -19.75 13.28
C ALA A 502 -3.16 -20.73 13.59
N ASN A 503 -3.87 -20.54 14.70
CA ASN A 503 -5.01 -21.33 15.12
C ASN A 503 -6.35 -20.61 14.91
N ALA A 504 -6.41 -19.72 13.95
CA ALA A 504 -7.62 -18.96 13.64
C ALA A 504 -8.81 -19.88 13.33
N PRO A 505 -10.04 -19.50 13.73
CA PRO A 505 -11.25 -20.14 13.25
C PRO A 505 -11.30 -20.02 11.71
N LEU A 506 -12.11 -20.88 11.10
CA LEU A 506 -12.23 -20.99 9.65
C LEU A 506 -12.49 -19.62 8.98
N GLY A 507 -11.58 -19.21 8.13
CA GLY A 507 -11.67 -17.97 7.36
C GLY A 507 -10.81 -16.83 7.91
N PHE A 508 -11.19 -15.60 7.58
CA PHE A 508 -10.50 -14.40 8.02
C PHE A 508 -10.84 -14.06 9.48
N THR A 509 -9.81 -13.91 10.30
CA THR A 509 -9.90 -13.20 11.59
C THR A 509 -9.44 -11.76 11.42
N ASP A 510 -9.81 -10.89 12.34
CA ASP A 510 -9.26 -9.53 12.33
C ASP A 510 -7.74 -9.61 12.56
N ILE A 511 -6.98 -8.91 11.73
CA ILE A 511 -5.58 -8.63 12.01
C ILE A 511 -5.60 -7.78 13.28
N ASP A 512 -4.96 -8.25 14.35
CA ASP A 512 -4.87 -7.51 15.61
C ASP A 512 -4.07 -6.23 15.39
N THR A 513 -4.78 -5.17 15.01
CA THR A 513 -4.22 -3.83 14.85
C THR A 513 -4.21 -3.09 16.19
N GLY A 514 -4.62 -3.78 17.28
CA GLY A 514 -4.54 -3.29 18.67
C GLY A 514 -4.99 -1.84 18.83
N SER A 515 -6.21 -1.50 18.43
CA SER A 515 -6.75 -0.16 18.69
C SER A 515 -6.94 0.03 20.21
N GLU A 516 -5.88 0.40 20.91
CA GLU A 516 -5.93 0.80 22.33
C GLU A 516 -6.55 2.18 22.57
N GLY A 517 -7.18 2.76 21.55
CA GLY A 517 -7.77 4.10 21.63
C GLY A 517 -9.01 4.24 22.49
N ASP A 518 -9.57 3.16 23.06
CA ASP A 518 -10.81 3.27 23.87
C ASP A 518 -10.91 2.24 25.01
N ARG A 519 -9.79 1.89 25.65
CA ARG A 519 -9.82 1.08 26.88
C ARG A 519 -9.23 1.85 28.04
N GLY A 520 -10.14 2.36 28.89
CA GLY A 520 -9.79 2.85 30.21
C GLY A 520 -8.95 1.83 30.99
N ILE A 521 -7.93 2.32 31.69
CA ILE A 521 -6.99 1.61 32.53
C ILE A 521 -7.76 0.64 33.43
N GLY A 522 -7.63 -0.68 33.24
CA GLY A 522 -8.10 -1.66 34.24
C GLY A 522 -8.83 -2.90 33.70
N ALA A 523 -8.43 -3.54 32.61
CA ALA A 523 -8.92 -4.89 32.31
C ALA A 523 -7.83 -5.77 31.71
N ALA A 524 -7.51 -6.83 32.45
CA ALA A 524 -6.53 -7.85 32.07
C ALA A 524 -6.89 -8.53 30.74
N SER A 525 -5.87 -8.72 29.92
CA SER A 525 -5.88 -9.37 28.63
C SER A 525 -6.42 -10.80 28.68
N THR A 526 -7.69 -10.98 28.43
CA THR A 526 -8.27 -12.26 27.95
C THR A 526 -9.52 -11.94 27.13
N SER A 527 -9.52 -12.39 25.84
CA SER A 527 -10.73 -12.54 25.02
C SER A 527 -11.18 -11.37 24.12
N ALA A 528 -10.37 -10.97 23.11
CA ALA A 528 -10.92 -10.21 21.97
C ALA A 528 -11.34 -11.12 20.78
N ALA A 529 -10.82 -12.33 20.67
CA ALA A 529 -11.21 -13.32 19.67
C ALA A 529 -12.64 -13.91 19.90
N THR A 530 -13.12 -13.88 21.14
CA THR A 530 -14.42 -14.41 21.51
C THR A 530 -15.64 -13.56 21.14
N SER A 531 -15.46 -12.27 20.72
CA SER A 531 -16.62 -11.40 20.57
C SER A 531 -17.33 -11.48 19.21
N LYS A 532 -16.64 -11.82 18.11
CA LYS A 532 -17.29 -11.94 16.78
C LYS A 532 -17.85 -13.33 16.53
N ASP A 533 -17.15 -14.39 16.90
CA ASP A 533 -17.66 -15.77 16.78
C ASP A 533 -18.85 -15.99 17.73
N THR A 534 -18.85 -15.40 18.93
CA THR A 534 -20.00 -15.38 19.85
C THR A 534 -21.19 -14.60 19.28
N LYS A 535 -20.98 -13.51 18.54
CA LYS A 535 -22.09 -12.79 17.87
C LYS A 535 -22.72 -13.60 16.75
N GLU A 536 -21.92 -14.27 15.91
CA GLU A 536 -22.44 -15.14 14.86
C GLU A 536 -23.20 -16.33 15.47
N GLU A 537 -22.68 -16.99 16.49
CA GLU A 537 -23.35 -18.10 17.20
C GLU A 537 -24.64 -17.67 17.90
N ILE A 538 -24.66 -16.51 18.52
CA ILE A 538 -25.85 -15.95 19.18
C ILE A 538 -26.92 -15.56 18.17
N LEU A 539 -26.54 -14.98 17.03
CA LEU A 539 -27.48 -14.49 16.04
C LEU A 539 -27.95 -15.59 15.06
N ALA A 540 -27.17 -16.68 14.90
CA ALA A 540 -27.48 -17.74 13.93
C ALA A 540 -28.91 -18.30 14.06
N PRO A 541 -29.42 -18.69 15.23
CA PRO A 541 -30.80 -19.23 15.34
C PRO A 541 -31.87 -18.23 14.90
N THR A 542 -31.67 -16.95 15.22
CA THR A 542 -32.62 -15.89 14.88
C THR A 542 -32.61 -15.59 13.38
N LEU A 543 -31.40 -15.56 12.78
CA LEU A 543 -31.24 -15.32 11.35
C LEU A 543 -31.73 -16.50 10.49
N ASP A 544 -31.51 -17.73 10.95
CA ASP A 544 -32.05 -18.94 10.30
C ASP A 544 -33.59 -18.96 10.33
N ALA A 545 -34.20 -18.59 11.45
CA ALA A 545 -35.65 -18.48 11.57
C ALA A 545 -36.22 -17.39 10.63
N LEU A 546 -35.56 -16.22 10.58
CA LEU A 546 -35.95 -15.12 9.69
C LEU A 546 -35.82 -15.51 8.21
N THR A 547 -34.75 -16.23 7.86
CA THR A 547 -34.51 -16.71 6.51
C THR A 547 -35.58 -17.74 6.09
N THR A 548 -35.90 -18.67 6.98
CA THR A 548 -36.97 -19.66 6.74
C THR A 548 -38.32 -18.99 6.52
N PHE A 549 -38.63 -18.00 7.36
CA PHE A 549 -39.87 -17.19 7.22
C PHE A 549 -39.94 -16.49 5.86
N ARG A 550 -38.84 -15.87 5.44
CA ARG A 550 -38.76 -15.22 4.12
C ARG A 550 -38.98 -16.21 2.98
N ASP A 551 -38.35 -17.37 3.07
CA ASP A 551 -38.44 -18.38 2.02
C ASP A 551 -39.87 -18.96 1.92
N GLU A 552 -40.57 -19.13 3.06
CA GLU A 552 -41.99 -19.51 3.07
C GLU A 552 -42.88 -18.42 2.45
N ILE A 553 -42.67 -17.15 2.76
CA ILE A 553 -43.42 -16.06 2.12
C ILE A 553 -43.19 -16.04 0.61
N ARG A 554 -41.93 -16.22 0.16
CA ARG A 554 -41.64 -16.30 -1.27
C ARG A 554 -42.31 -17.50 -1.95
N ARG A 555 -42.38 -18.63 -1.26
CA ARG A 555 -43.06 -19.82 -1.77
C ARG A 555 -44.57 -19.59 -1.92
N LEU A 556 -45.18 -18.97 -0.91
CA LEU A 556 -46.60 -18.61 -0.96
C LEU A 556 -46.89 -17.55 -2.03
N ALA A 557 -45.99 -16.60 -2.21
CA ALA A 557 -46.10 -15.57 -3.22
C ALA A 557 -46.02 -16.08 -4.66
N LYS A 558 -45.38 -17.25 -4.88
CA LYS A 558 -45.32 -17.90 -6.19
C LYS A 558 -46.56 -18.78 -6.49
N GLY A 559 -47.47 -18.93 -5.53
CA GLY A 559 -48.76 -19.63 -5.71
C GLY A 559 -49.84 -18.71 -6.27
N GLU A 560 -50.88 -19.27 -6.93
CA GLU A 560 -51.90 -18.52 -7.68
C GLU A 560 -52.85 -17.65 -6.83
N GLU A 561 -52.81 -17.70 -5.48
CA GLU A 561 -53.81 -17.07 -4.60
C GLU A 561 -53.45 -15.68 -4.04
N LEU A 562 -52.22 -15.17 -4.25
CA LEU A 562 -51.80 -13.88 -3.69
C LEU A 562 -51.10 -13.01 -4.75
N SER A 563 -51.24 -11.66 -4.67
CA SER A 563 -50.54 -10.74 -5.58
C SER A 563 -49.00 -10.91 -5.46
N PRO A 564 -48.35 -11.58 -6.41
CA PRO A 564 -46.95 -11.99 -6.27
C PRO A 564 -45.98 -10.85 -6.15
N GLY A 565 -46.29 -9.73 -6.85
CA GLY A 565 -45.37 -8.58 -6.92
C GLY A 565 -45.20 -7.84 -5.60
N ALA A 566 -46.30 -7.70 -4.82
CA ALA A 566 -46.23 -6.96 -3.54
C ALA A 566 -45.42 -7.77 -2.49
N ILE A 567 -45.57 -9.07 -2.44
CA ILE A 567 -44.86 -9.89 -1.44
C ILE A 567 -43.38 -10.05 -1.84
N LEU A 568 -43.09 -10.20 -3.14
CA LEU A 568 -41.70 -10.20 -3.63
C LEU A 568 -40.99 -8.87 -3.36
N GLY A 569 -41.72 -7.76 -3.55
CA GLY A 569 -41.18 -6.44 -3.21
C GLY A 569 -40.86 -6.28 -1.71
N LEU A 570 -41.70 -6.84 -0.83
CA LEU A 570 -41.39 -6.87 0.62
C LEU A 570 -40.19 -7.74 0.95
N CYS A 571 -40.04 -8.89 0.29
CA CYS A 571 -38.87 -9.75 0.45
C CYS A 571 -37.60 -9.06 -0.05
N ASP A 572 -37.66 -8.37 -1.17
CA ASP A 572 -36.54 -7.61 -1.72
C ASP A 572 -36.17 -6.42 -0.80
N GLN A 573 -37.15 -5.72 -0.24
CA GLN A 573 -36.93 -4.66 0.74
C GLN A 573 -36.26 -5.18 2.00
N LEU A 574 -36.69 -6.34 2.51
CA LEU A 574 -36.04 -6.97 3.66
C LEU A 574 -34.59 -7.34 3.35
N ARG A 575 -34.34 -7.94 2.18
CA ARG A 575 -33.01 -8.37 1.73
C ARG A 575 -32.07 -7.21 1.48
N ASP A 576 -32.53 -6.20 0.71
CA ASP A 576 -31.64 -5.18 0.12
C ASP A 576 -31.55 -3.92 0.98
N VAL A 577 -32.52 -3.69 1.89
CA VAL A 577 -32.58 -2.47 2.70
C VAL A 577 -32.44 -2.77 4.20
N VAL A 578 -33.27 -3.66 4.75
CA VAL A 578 -33.37 -3.83 6.19
C VAL A 578 -32.20 -4.66 6.76
N LEU A 579 -31.92 -5.82 6.21
CA LEU A 579 -30.88 -6.71 6.71
C LEU A 579 -29.45 -6.15 6.58
N PRO A 580 -29.09 -5.42 5.51
CA PRO A 580 -27.77 -4.79 5.42
C PRO A 580 -27.50 -3.78 6.54
N THR A 581 -28.52 -3.08 7.06
CA THR A 581 -28.33 -2.13 8.17
C THR A 581 -27.87 -2.77 9.47
N ILE A 582 -28.14 -4.07 9.63
CA ILE A 582 -27.70 -4.86 10.80
C ILE A 582 -26.51 -5.79 10.45
N GLY A 583 -25.88 -5.55 9.31
CA GLY A 583 -24.71 -6.31 8.89
C GLY A 583 -25.02 -7.67 8.28
N VAL A 584 -26.26 -7.92 7.87
CA VAL A 584 -26.68 -9.19 7.27
C VAL A 584 -26.95 -9.05 5.79
N LYS A 585 -26.26 -9.82 4.95
CA LYS A 585 -26.51 -9.94 3.51
C LYS A 585 -27.17 -11.26 3.22
N LEU A 586 -28.25 -11.28 2.43
CA LEU A 586 -28.92 -12.49 1.95
C LEU A 586 -28.59 -12.73 0.48
N ASP A 587 -28.22 -13.97 0.16
CA ASP A 587 -28.02 -14.45 -1.20
C ASP A 587 -29.13 -15.44 -1.57
N ASP A 588 -29.92 -15.12 -2.58
CA ASP A 588 -30.95 -16.03 -3.12
C ASP A 588 -30.31 -17.12 -3.97
N LYS A 589 -30.72 -18.37 -3.76
CA LYS A 589 -30.32 -19.53 -4.56
C LYS A 589 -31.40 -19.98 -5.55
N PRO A 590 -30.99 -20.63 -6.64
CA PRO A 590 -31.95 -21.14 -7.66
C PRO A 590 -32.97 -22.14 -7.12
N ASP A 591 -32.64 -22.88 -6.04
CA ASP A 591 -33.50 -23.85 -5.38
C ASP A 591 -34.59 -23.19 -4.50
N GLY A 592 -34.60 -21.86 -4.39
CA GLY A 592 -35.55 -21.10 -3.58
C GLY A 592 -35.12 -20.92 -2.13
N ASN A 593 -33.98 -21.47 -1.71
CA ASN A 593 -33.40 -21.24 -0.39
C ASN A 593 -32.53 -19.98 -0.43
N ALA A 594 -32.37 -19.28 0.70
CA ALA A 594 -31.46 -18.16 0.84
C ALA A 594 -30.31 -18.48 1.82
N LEU A 595 -29.14 -17.95 1.54
CA LEU A 595 -28.00 -17.96 2.45
C LEU A 595 -27.79 -16.58 3.06
N TRP A 596 -27.52 -16.55 4.35
CA TRP A 596 -27.15 -15.31 5.01
C TRP A 596 -25.64 -15.26 5.30
N LYS A 597 -25.10 -14.04 5.32
CA LYS A 597 -23.69 -13.72 5.59
C LYS A 597 -23.63 -12.50 6.50
N LEU A 598 -22.61 -12.44 7.37
CA LEU A 598 -22.36 -11.28 8.21
C LEU A 598 -21.21 -10.43 7.63
N TYR A 599 -21.44 -9.15 7.60
CA TYR A 599 -20.48 -8.10 7.22
C TYR A 599 -20.55 -6.98 8.23
N ALA A 600 -19.54 -6.09 8.22
CA ALA A 600 -19.70 -4.82 8.91
C ALA A 600 -20.81 -3.99 8.20
N PRO A 601 -21.76 -3.41 8.95
CA PRO A 601 -22.84 -2.63 8.35
C PRO A 601 -22.34 -1.53 7.40
N GLU A 602 -21.20 -0.91 7.73
CA GLU A 602 -20.58 0.15 6.94
C GLU A 602 -20.05 -0.38 5.58
N GLU A 603 -19.63 -1.65 5.52
CA GLU A 603 -19.18 -2.25 4.26
C GLU A 603 -20.35 -2.47 3.31
N LEU A 604 -21.47 -2.99 3.83
CA LEU A 604 -22.68 -3.21 3.05
C LEU A 604 -23.28 -1.89 2.56
N GLU A 605 -23.25 -0.86 3.39
CA GLU A 605 -23.72 0.47 3.01
C GLU A 605 -22.84 1.07 1.88
N LYS A 606 -21.51 0.93 1.98
CA LYS A 606 -20.59 1.36 0.91
C LYS A 606 -20.78 0.54 -0.38
N GLU A 607 -21.04 -0.77 -0.27
CA GLU A 607 -21.33 -1.61 -1.43
C GLU A 607 -22.63 -1.14 -2.09
N ARG A 608 -23.68 -0.90 -1.32
CA ARG A 608 -24.98 -0.37 -1.80
C ARG A 608 -24.84 0.98 -2.50
N GLN A 609 -24.11 1.92 -1.90
CA GLN A 609 -23.85 3.23 -2.48
C GLN A 609 -23.11 3.11 -3.83
N ARG A 610 -22.11 2.24 -3.93
CA ARG A 610 -21.39 2.00 -5.19
C ARG A 610 -22.29 1.40 -6.25
N GLU A 611 -23.15 0.45 -5.88
CA GLU A 611 -24.11 -0.15 -6.82
C GLU A 611 -25.16 0.86 -7.29
N GLU A 612 -25.64 1.73 -6.41
CA GLU A 612 -26.57 2.81 -6.74
C GLU A 612 -25.91 3.84 -7.68
N GLU A 613 -24.68 4.28 -7.37
CA GLU A 613 -23.91 5.18 -8.23
C GLU A 613 -23.65 4.55 -9.61
N GLU A 614 -23.36 3.25 -9.66
CA GLU A 614 -23.15 2.56 -10.93
C GLU A 614 -24.43 2.43 -11.74
N LYS A 615 -25.56 2.15 -11.11
CA LYS A 615 -26.88 2.11 -11.74
C LYS A 615 -27.25 3.49 -12.27
N GLU A 616 -27.05 4.54 -11.48
CA GLU A 616 -27.31 5.93 -11.89
C GLU A 616 -26.43 6.35 -13.07
N ARG A 617 -25.12 6.00 -12.99
CA ARG A 617 -24.19 6.25 -14.11
C ARG A 617 -24.61 5.52 -15.39
N LYS A 618 -25.07 4.26 -15.30
CA LYS A 618 -25.57 3.49 -16.44
C LYS A 618 -26.86 4.09 -16.99
N LEU A 619 -27.75 4.55 -16.11
CA LEU A 619 -29.01 5.20 -16.50
C LEU A 619 -28.73 6.54 -17.22
N LEU A 620 -27.85 7.36 -16.65
CA LEU A 620 -27.44 8.64 -17.24
C LEU A 620 -26.75 8.46 -18.59
N ALA A 621 -25.89 7.43 -18.71
CA ALA A 621 -25.26 7.09 -19.98
C ALA A 621 -26.31 6.67 -21.05
N LYS A 622 -27.29 5.86 -20.62
CA LYS A 622 -28.41 5.46 -21.51
C LYS A 622 -29.29 6.62 -21.94
N GLN A 623 -29.55 7.56 -21.04
CA GLN A 623 -30.30 8.79 -21.34
C GLN A 623 -29.54 9.68 -22.35
N LYS A 624 -28.23 9.92 -22.09
CA LYS A 624 -27.39 10.69 -23.02
C LYS A 624 -27.32 10.07 -24.41
N LEU A 625 -27.22 8.73 -24.48
CA LEU A 625 -27.21 8.01 -25.75
C LEU A 625 -28.55 8.12 -26.47
N ALA A 626 -29.66 8.11 -25.72
CA ALA A 626 -31.01 8.29 -26.27
C ALA A 626 -31.23 9.73 -26.78
N GLU A 627 -30.79 10.73 -26.03
CA GLU A 627 -30.82 12.14 -26.44
C GLU A 627 -29.97 12.40 -27.69
N GLU A 628 -28.76 11.83 -27.73
CA GLU A 628 -27.87 11.95 -28.89
C GLU A 628 -28.47 11.28 -30.14
N LYS A 629 -29.12 10.12 -29.97
CA LYS A 629 -29.87 9.48 -31.08
C LYS A 629 -31.01 10.36 -31.54
N LYS A 630 -31.79 10.90 -30.59
CA LYS A 630 -32.92 11.78 -30.92
C LYS A 630 -32.47 13.04 -31.65
N ARG A 631 -31.40 13.68 -31.20
CA ARG A 631 -30.79 14.84 -31.86
C ARG A 631 -30.31 14.49 -33.27
N LYS A 632 -29.65 13.35 -33.46
CA LYS A 632 -29.21 12.91 -34.80
C LYS A 632 -30.38 12.58 -35.73
N GLU A 633 -31.49 12.05 -35.19
CA GLU A 633 -32.69 11.81 -35.94
C GLU A 633 -33.37 13.14 -36.33
N GLU A 634 -33.48 14.09 -35.41
CA GLU A 634 -34.02 15.43 -35.67
C GLU A 634 -33.17 16.19 -36.69
N GLU A 635 -31.84 16.15 -36.59
CA GLU A 635 -30.92 16.73 -37.58
C GLU A 635 -31.07 16.09 -38.96
N LYS A 636 -31.25 14.77 -39.00
CA LYS A 636 -31.48 14.05 -40.26
C LYS A 636 -32.82 14.36 -40.85
N GLU A 637 -33.85 14.49 -40.01
CA GLU A 637 -35.18 14.89 -40.44
C GLU A 637 -35.19 16.32 -40.95
N GLN A 638 -34.52 17.26 -40.29
CA GLN A 638 -34.38 18.63 -40.76
C GLN A 638 -33.67 18.72 -42.13
N LYS A 639 -32.58 17.97 -42.30
CA LYS A 639 -31.90 17.88 -43.60
C LYS A 639 -32.79 17.26 -44.66
N ALA A 640 -33.59 16.27 -44.31
CA ALA A 640 -34.51 15.62 -45.26
C ALA A 640 -35.65 16.53 -45.75
N LYS A 641 -36.06 17.52 -44.95
CA LYS A 641 -37.09 18.53 -45.32
C LYS A 641 -36.62 19.47 -46.40
N VAL A 642 -35.32 19.67 -46.54
CA VAL A 642 -34.76 20.58 -47.55
C VAL A 642 -34.93 20.01 -48.96
N ALA A 643 -35.63 20.73 -49.81
CA ALA A 643 -35.80 20.34 -51.22
C ALA A 643 -34.41 20.30 -51.92
N PRO A 644 -34.15 19.32 -52.78
CA PRO A 644 -32.83 19.20 -53.43
C PRO A 644 -32.40 20.44 -54.20
N GLN A 645 -33.35 21.15 -54.80
CA GLN A 645 -33.12 22.36 -55.57
C GLN A 645 -32.75 23.60 -54.75
N GLU A 646 -33.02 23.54 -53.42
CA GLU A 646 -32.70 24.60 -52.48
C GLU A 646 -31.46 24.33 -51.60
N MET A 647 -30.97 23.09 -51.57
CA MET A 647 -29.88 22.67 -50.63
C MET A 647 -28.58 23.46 -50.78
N PHE A 648 -28.31 23.99 -51.97
CA PHE A 648 -27.15 24.82 -52.26
C PHE A 648 -27.37 26.32 -52.12
N LYS A 649 -28.61 26.75 -51.79
CA LYS A 649 -28.98 28.15 -51.64
C LYS A 649 -29.18 28.58 -50.19
N ILE A 650 -29.21 27.60 -49.27
CA ILE A 650 -29.53 27.85 -47.85
C ILE A 650 -28.42 27.33 -46.93
N GLY A 651 -28.38 27.80 -45.68
CA GLY A 651 -27.47 27.38 -44.61
C GLY A 651 -26.01 27.69 -44.92
N GLU A 652 -25.16 26.71 -44.72
CA GLU A 652 -23.70 26.87 -44.94
C GLU A 652 -23.34 27.23 -46.40
N ASN A 653 -24.21 26.96 -47.33
CA ASN A 653 -24.01 27.20 -48.78
C ASN A 653 -24.54 28.55 -49.25
N GLU A 654 -25.29 29.28 -48.43
CA GLU A 654 -26.00 30.52 -48.81
C GLU A 654 -25.11 31.63 -49.40
N ASN A 655 -23.82 31.61 -49.02
CA ASN A 655 -22.85 32.60 -49.49
C ASN A 655 -21.71 32.02 -50.32
N VAL A 656 -21.82 30.79 -50.75
CA VAL A 656 -20.73 30.08 -51.44
C VAL A 656 -20.85 30.15 -52.96
N TYR A 657 -22.09 30.13 -53.48
CA TYR A 657 -22.34 30.04 -54.91
C TYR A 657 -23.10 31.31 -55.43
N GLY A 658 -22.87 31.65 -56.70
CA GLY A 658 -23.32 32.84 -57.29
C GLY A 658 -24.53 32.63 -58.22
N SER A 659 -24.53 31.66 -59.09
CA SER A 659 -25.63 31.29 -59.97
C SER A 659 -25.93 29.80 -59.94
N PHE A 660 -27.18 29.45 -60.20
CA PHE A 660 -27.66 28.08 -60.07
C PHE A 660 -28.41 27.67 -61.36
N ASP A 661 -28.36 26.41 -61.69
CA ASP A 661 -29.17 25.82 -62.76
C ASP A 661 -30.70 25.93 -62.44
N PRO A 662 -31.49 26.40 -63.29
CA PRO A 662 -32.94 26.68 -63.01
C PRO A 662 -33.77 25.44 -62.72
N GLU A 663 -33.41 24.28 -63.30
CA GLU A 663 -34.20 23.04 -63.14
C GLU A 663 -33.74 22.23 -61.99
N THR A 664 -32.42 22.13 -61.77
CA THR A 664 -31.81 21.24 -60.75
C THR A 664 -31.38 21.98 -59.48
N GLY A 665 -31.24 23.31 -59.49
CA GLY A 665 -30.70 24.10 -58.39
C GLY A 665 -29.20 23.87 -58.17
N MET A 666 -28.49 23.21 -59.07
CA MET A 666 -27.04 22.94 -58.98
C MET A 666 -26.26 24.24 -59.18
N PRO A 667 -25.21 24.50 -58.41
CA PRO A 667 -24.35 25.66 -58.59
C PRO A 667 -23.63 25.65 -59.96
N LEU A 668 -23.69 26.75 -60.67
CA LEU A 668 -23.01 27.00 -61.93
C LEU A 668 -21.76 27.85 -61.73
N THR A 669 -21.84 28.85 -60.85
CA THR A 669 -20.70 29.70 -60.54
C THR A 669 -20.50 29.83 -59.03
N MET A 670 -19.27 30.10 -58.60
CA MET A 670 -18.96 30.54 -57.24
C MET A 670 -19.42 31.99 -57.05
N LYS A 671 -19.51 32.47 -55.82
CA LYS A 671 -19.96 33.85 -55.49
C LYS A 671 -19.06 34.93 -56.08
N ASP A 672 -17.78 34.63 -56.32
CA ASP A 672 -16.80 35.51 -56.98
C ASP A 672 -16.92 35.56 -58.52
N GLY A 673 -17.89 34.87 -59.09
CA GLY A 673 -18.13 34.78 -60.50
C GLY A 673 -17.35 33.77 -61.29
N SER A 674 -16.46 33.01 -60.62
CA SER A 674 -15.70 31.90 -61.24
C SER A 674 -16.58 30.68 -61.51
N GLU A 675 -16.33 29.95 -62.61
CA GLU A 675 -17.08 28.72 -62.92
C GLU A 675 -16.74 27.59 -61.94
N VAL A 676 -17.72 26.79 -61.56
CA VAL A 676 -17.52 25.58 -60.73
C VAL A 676 -16.70 24.54 -61.51
N THR A 677 -15.55 24.17 -60.98
CA THR A 677 -14.65 23.23 -61.66
C THR A 677 -15.27 21.82 -61.83
N LYS A 678 -14.87 21.09 -62.87
CA LYS A 678 -15.36 19.71 -63.16
C LYS A 678 -15.24 18.75 -61.95
N SER A 679 -14.24 18.94 -61.09
CA SER A 679 -14.06 18.15 -59.84
C SER A 679 -15.10 18.50 -58.79
N GLN A 680 -15.37 19.80 -58.63
CA GLN A 680 -16.39 20.32 -57.71
C GLN A 680 -17.81 19.92 -58.17
N THR A 681 -18.09 20.04 -59.49
CA THR A 681 -19.37 19.62 -60.07
C THR A 681 -19.68 18.14 -59.78
N LYS A 682 -18.69 17.25 -59.92
CA LYS A 682 -18.85 15.81 -59.53
C LYS A 682 -19.17 15.61 -58.04
N LYS A 683 -18.56 16.40 -57.17
CA LYS A 683 -18.79 16.30 -55.73
C LYS A 683 -20.20 16.84 -55.36
N LEU A 684 -20.59 17.97 -55.97
CA LEU A 684 -21.90 18.58 -55.78
C LEU A 684 -23.01 17.68 -56.33
N GLN A 685 -22.78 17.01 -57.46
CA GLN A 685 -23.71 16.07 -58.05
C GLN A 685 -23.95 14.84 -57.14
N LYS A 686 -22.94 14.35 -56.45
CA LYS A 686 -23.09 13.27 -55.45
C LYS A 686 -23.91 13.75 -54.25
N LEU A 687 -23.65 14.96 -53.76
CA LEU A 687 -24.39 15.56 -52.64
C LEU A 687 -25.86 15.79 -53.02
N TYR A 688 -26.11 16.29 -54.24
CA TYR A 688 -27.46 16.48 -54.78
C TYR A 688 -28.22 15.14 -54.85
N GLN A 689 -27.61 14.09 -55.43
CA GLN A 689 -28.24 12.76 -55.53
C GLN A 689 -28.51 12.14 -54.15
N ALA A 690 -27.65 12.39 -53.17
CA ALA A 690 -27.88 11.96 -51.80
C ALA A 690 -29.07 12.69 -51.17
N GLN A 691 -29.19 14.01 -51.41
CA GLN A 691 -30.30 14.82 -50.93
C GLN A 691 -31.62 14.43 -51.60
N VAL A 692 -31.62 14.15 -52.89
CA VAL A 692 -32.80 13.66 -53.62
C VAL A 692 -33.35 12.39 -52.96
N LYS A 693 -32.50 11.41 -52.70
CA LYS A 693 -32.92 10.15 -52.01
C LYS A 693 -33.43 10.39 -50.59
N LEU A 694 -32.78 11.32 -49.86
CA LEU A 694 -33.17 11.65 -48.50
C LEU A 694 -34.52 12.35 -48.47
N HIS A 695 -34.75 13.31 -49.41
CA HIS A 695 -35.99 14.06 -49.51
C HIS A 695 -37.15 13.22 -50.03
N GLU A 696 -36.93 12.34 -51.02
CA GLU A 696 -37.93 11.36 -51.48
C GLU A 696 -38.37 10.41 -50.36
N SER A 697 -37.42 9.93 -49.55
CA SER A 697 -37.73 9.11 -48.37
C SER A 697 -38.56 9.86 -47.33
N TYR A 698 -38.27 11.15 -47.13
CA TYR A 698 -39.05 12.02 -46.26
C TYR A 698 -40.48 12.23 -46.80
N LEU A 699 -40.63 12.53 -48.08
CA LEU A 699 -41.95 12.73 -48.71
C LEU A 699 -42.81 11.44 -48.63
N LYS A 700 -42.22 10.28 -48.86
CA LYS A 700 -42.89 8.98 -48.63
C LYS A 700 -43.36 8.81 -47.19
N SER A 701 -42.50 9.13 -46.22
CA SER A 701 -42.87 9.02 -44.80
C SER A 701 -43.98 10.01 -44.39
N VAL A 702 -44.05 11.19 -45.02
CA VAL A 702 -45.12 12.17 -44.82
C VAL A 702 -46.42 11.68 -45.44
N GLN A 703 -46.36 11.09 -46.62
CA GLN A 703 -47.55 10.50 -47.29
C GLN A 703 -48.12 9.32 -46.51
N GLU A 704 -47.26 8.43 -45.97
CA GLU A 704 -47.68 7.31 -45.10
C GLU A 704 -48.32 7.80 -43.81
N LYS A 705 -47.75 8.86 -43.19
CA LYS A 705 -48.35 9.48 -41.99
C LYS A 705 -49.68 10.15 -42.27
N MET A 706 -49.84 10.80 -43.45
CA MET A 706 -51.12 11.40 -43.85
C MET A 706 -52.16 10.35 -44.25
N GLY A 707 -51.72 9.21 -44.81
CA GLY A 707 -52.62 8.08 -45.15
C GLY A 707 -53.17 7.37 -43.92
N ASN A 708 -52.46 7.37 -42.80
CA ASN A 708 -52.87 6.74 -41.52
C ASN A 708 -53.78 7.66 -40.65
N VAL A 709 -54.04 8.89 -41.04
CA VAL A 709 -54.94 9.83 -40.30
C VAL A 709 -56.34 9.78 -40.85
N GLN A 710 -56.62 8.98 -41.90
CA GLN A 710 -57.97 8.86 -42.52
C GLN A 710 -58.61 7.47 -42.33
N ILE A 711 -58.32 6.75 -41.25
CA ILE A 711 -59.10 5.56 -40.86
C ILE A 711 -59.54 5.72 -39.39
#